data_1fcaf9abc2f064844bee653e01be2c73
#
_entry.id   1fcaf9abc2f064844bee653e01be2c73
#
_cell.length_a   1.000
_cell.length_b   1.000
_cell.length_c   1.000
_cell.angle_alpha   90.00
_cell.angle_beta   90.00
_cell.angle_gamma   90.00
#
_symmetry.space_group_name_H-M   'P 1'
#
loop_
_entity.id
_entity.type
_entity.pdbx_description
1 polymer ?
#
loop_
_entity_poly.entity_id
_entity_poly.type
_entity_poly.pdbx_seq_one_letter_code
_entity_poly.pdbx_strand_id
1 'polypeptide(L)'
;MYREEITLLHNYDNINILNFSLLSLFPLALLFILFYKCKILKKNEFNDECLGIEDSRALQVFAALGVLLHHLTGAATNYGKIYKGPVTFMSYMGILFTSIFFFFSGFGLIRSYILKDNYLDSFIKKKINSILIPFIFTNLIYVLIGLAEGRITDSLSFFTSIFGITLINTNAWFIVEIFILYLSFYFSFKYIKDDKIKISAVIVVDFVITLTGFLLKHDYSRINGHWFMGEWWFNTTMIFAVGLVFGKYRDQLVTKLRKKYSKALIASALFFIVISAIESYARKNFSYYVETYTYNGYMEKEITYVAQTIMCFTFIILMILITMKVKFGNKIIRFLMPYTLEIYLIQDICMINYGYDVKTPDWLFYIVAIVVTIGAAILLNKLLNLIRNNIDSFVEKKYINPDFSFEKREKYRKERTVTITFIAFYVLMTIGLIASLCQNMILIHNENKLVINQLNIIKDSDLYSQVQYGFYDSNATLDGNEELSWYIIKKEDDKVLLLLKDSLWPMAYQKEHTYVSYDDSDVRDILINEGCYELFNKAYRKYLVADEVTGDKVFLLSVDDVKNYSIPADILMSKPTEDAKKYTGIYIDNHNKNTAWWLRDDNAVINASIVNSNGIVSEHSQEVNRSRFALRPAIWVKVQY
;
A
#
# COMPACT_ATOMS: atom_id res chain seq x y z
N MET A 1 -16.07 0.90 -0.63
CA MET A 1 -16.19 2.29 -1.14
C MET A 1 -17.59 2.87 -0.91
N TYR A 2 -18.64 2.18 -1.32
CA TYR A 2 -20.05 2.60 -1.14
C TYR A 2 -20.55 2.57 0.30
N ARG A 3 -19.99 1.70 1.13
CA ARG A 3 -20.34 1.54 2.55
C ARG A 3 -20.22 2.83 3.36
N GLU A 4 -19.20 3.62 3.11
CA GLU A 4 -18.94 4.86 3.85
C GLU A 4 -19.63 6.07 3.21
N GLU A 5 -19.87 6.06 1.90
CA GLU A 5 -20.61 7.16 1.26
C GLU A 5 -22.06 7.24 1.73
N ILE A 6 -22.74 6.10 1.94
CA ILE A 6 -24.13 6.10 2.44
C ILE A 6 -24.21 6.58 3.89
N THR A 7 -23.27 6.23 4.73
CA THR A 7 -23.18 6.74 6.12
C THR A 7 -22.74 8.20 6.15
N LEU A 8 -21.96 8.64 5.17
CA LEU A 8 -21.40 9.99 5.08
C LEU A 8 -22.34 11.00 4.43
N LEU A 9 -23.23 10.61 3.53
CA LEU A 9 -24.22 11.53 2.94
C LEU A 9 -25.13 12.19 3.98
N HIS A 10 -25.34 11.57 5.14
CA HIS A 10 -26.05 12.20 6.27
C HIS A 10 -25.18 13.16 7.11
N ASN A 11 -23.85 13.11 6.99
CA ASN A 11 -22.94 14.02 7.69
C ASN A 11 -22.40 15.18 6.82
N TYR A 12 -22.70 15.19 5.52
CA TYR A 12 -22.24 16.26 4.61
C TYR A 12 -22.86 17.64 4.90
N ASP A 13 -23.99 17.69 5.61
CA ASP A 13 -24.64 18.96 5.96
C ASP A 13 -23.90 19.78 7.02
N ASN A 14 -22.84 19.23 7.62
CA ASN A 14 -21.97 19.93 8.58
C ASN A 14 -20.49 19.75 8.24
N ILE A 15 -20.07 20.10 7.02
CA ILE A 15 -18.64 20.31 6.75
C ILE A 15 -18.17 21.38 7.72
N ASN A 16 -17.51 20.97 8.78
CA ASN A 16 -16.96 21.90 9.74
C ASN A 16 -15.87 22.72 9.01
N ILE A 17 -16.25 23.93 8.59
CA ILE A 17 -15.37 24.88 7.88
C ILE A 17 -14.03 25.03 8.62
N LEU A 18 -14.07 24.93 9.95
CA LEU A 18 -12.87 24.95 10.78
C LEU A 18 -11.97 23.73 10.51
N ASN A 19 -12.52 22.51 10.43
CA ASN A 19 -11.75 21.31 10.12
C ASN A 19 -11.10 21.43 8.73
N PHE A 20 -11.85 21.85 7.71
CA PHE A 20 -11.34 22.07 6.37
C PHE A 20 -10.21 23.11 6.33
N SER A 21 -10.42 24.26 6.98
CA SER A 21 -9.43 25.35 7.00
C SER A 21 -8.16 24.96 7.73
N LEU A 22 -8.26 24.30 8.89
CA LEU A 22 -7.11 23.87 9.68
C LEU A 22 -6.33 22.75 8.99
N LEU A 23 -7.00 21.78 8.35
CA LEU A 23 -6.32 20.76 7.57
C LEU A 23 -5.49 21.35 6.42
N SER A 24 -5.97 22.40 5.76
CA SER A 24 -5.26 23.08 4.68
C SER A 24 -3.92 23.67 5.13
N LEU A 25 -3.74 23.94 6.42
CA LEU A 25 -2.49 24.50 6.95
C LEU A 25 -1.34 23.49 6.99
N PHE A 26 -1.59 22.18 7.06
CA PHE A 26 -0.52 21.18 7.21
C PHE A 26 0.43 21.12 6.00
N PRO A 27 -0.05 21.02 4.75
CA PRO A 27 0.84 21.12 3.59
C PRO A 27 1.58 22.45 3.50
N LEU A 28 0.93 23.55 3.88
CA LEU A 28 1.56 24.88 3.92
C LEU A 28 2.64 24.95 5.01
N ALA A 29 2.39 24.37 6.19
CA ALA A 29 3.37 24.27 7.27
C ALA A 29 4.59 23.43 6.85
N LEU A 30 4.39 22.35 6.09
CA LEU A 30 5.47 21.54 5.55
C LEU A 30 6.39 22.38 4.62
N LEU A 31 5.79 23.14 3.70
CA LEU A 31 6.54 24.06 2.83
C LEU A 31 7.20 25.18 3.64
N PHE A 32 6.50 25.74 4.62
CA PHE A 32 7.06 26.77 5.50
C PHE A 32 8.29 26.24 6.24
N ILE A 33 8.25 25.03 6.81
CA ILE A 33 9.41 24.42 7.49
C ILE A 33 10.60 24.31 6.55
N LEU A 34 10.41 23.93 5.28
CA LEU A 34 11.48 23.83 4.31
C LEU A 34 12.08 25.19 3.94
N PHE A 35 11.23 26.18 3.66
CA PHE A 35 11.66 27.48 3.14
C PHE A 35 11.89 28.55 4.21
N TYR A 36 11.55 28.29 5.49
CA TYR A 36 11.77 29.23 6.58
C TYR A 36 13.24 29.62 6.67
N LYS A 37 13.51 30.93 6.57
CA LYS A 37 14.88 31.50 6.57
C LYS A 37 15.84 30.88 5.55
N CYS A 38 15.34 30.31 4.46
CA CYS A 38 16.20 29.94 3.35
C CYS A 38 16.81 31.17 2.71
N LYS A 39 18.00 31.02 2.11
CA LYS A 39 18.65 32.08 1.36
C LYS A 39 18.47 31.83 -0.13
N ILE A 40 17.70 32.70 -0.79
CA ILE A 40 17.56 32.70 -2.25
C ILE A 40 18.68 33.54 -2.85
N LEU A 41 19.44 32.95 -3.76
CA LEU A 41 20.57 33.59 -4.40
C LEU A 41 20.13 34.46 -5.59
N LYS A 42 20.86 35.54 -5.85
CA LYS A 42 20.58 36.48 -6.95
C LYS A 42 20.69 35.80 -8.31
N LYS A 43 20.18 36.46 -9.37
CA LYS A 43 20.06 35.90 -10.73
C LYS A 43 21.36 35.25 -11.23
N ASN A 44 22.51 35.86 -10.98
CA ASN A 44 23.82 35.39 -11.47
C ASN A 44 24.62 34.57 -10.44
N GLU A 45 24.11 34.42 -9.22
CA GLU A 45 24.75 33.61 -8.17
C GLU A 45 24.18 32.22 -8.15
N PHE A 46 24.99 31.20 -7.87
CA PHE A 46 24.59 29.83 -7.67
C PHE A 46 25.14 29.27 -6.34
N ASN A 47 24.44 28.32 -5.79
CA ASN A 47 24.92 27.56 -4.63
C ASN A 47 26.01 26.59 -5.10
N ASP A 48 27.26 26.84 -4.77
CA ASP A 48 28.38 25.97 -5.11
C ASP A 48 28.34 24.65 -4.37
N GLU A 49 27.73 24.67 -3.16
CA GLU A 49 27.50 23.50 -2.34
C GLU A 49 26.13 22.86 -2.58
N CYS A 50 25.46 23.14 -3.71
CA CYS A 50 24.16 22.55 -4.02
C CYS A 50 24.21 21.03 -3.91
N LEU A 51 23.20 20.42 -3.29
CA LEU A 51 23.15 19.02 -2.90
C LEU A 51 24.23 18.60 -1.87
N GLY A 52 24.83 19.58 -1.17
CA GLY A 52 25.70 19.31 -0.04
C GLY A 52 24.97 18.67 1.15
N ILE A 53 25.70 18.46 2.23
CA ILE A 53 25.15 17.77 3.42
C ILE A 53 23.94 18.51 4.01
N GLU A 54 24.00 19.85 4.09
CA GLU A 54 22.89 20.65 4.65
C GLU A 54 21.64 20.60 3.77
N ASP A 55 21.79 20.80 2.44
CA ASP A 55 20.67 20.75 1.50
C ASP A 55 20.04 19.33 1.47
N SER A 56 20.88 18.29 1.39
CA SER A 56 20.39 16.90 1.33
C SER A 56 19.64 16.50 2.61
N ARG A 57 20.14 16.89 3.77
CA ARG A 57 19.47 16.62 5.04
C ARG A 57 18.19 17.44 5.21
N ALA A 58 18.17 18.68 4.75
CA ALA A 58 16.95 19.50 4.77
C ALA A 58 15.85 18.88 3.92
N LEU A 59 16.18 18.39 2.73
CA LEU A 59 15.23 17.70 1.85
C LEU A 59 14.80 16.35 2.40
N GLN A 60 15.67 15.62 3.10
CA GLN A 60 15.31 14.37 3.77
C GLN A 60 14.35 14.60 4.96
N VAL A 61 14.55 15.66 5.76
CA VAL A 61 13.60 16.07 6.81
C VAL A 61 12.25 16.43 6.19
N PHE A 62 12.25 17.24 5.13
CA PHE A 62 11.04 17.57 4.39
C PHE A 62 10.33 16.30 3.88
N ALA A 63 11.07 15.35 3.31
CA ALA A 63 10.54 14.09 2.83
C ALA A 63 9.95 13.24 3.97
N ALA A 64 10.63 13.13 5.12
CA ALA A 64 10.11 12.37 6.26
C ALA A 64 8.79 12.93 6.82
N LEU A 65 8.71 14.25 6.96
CA LEU A 65 7.48 14.92 7.36
C LEU A 65 6.39 14.81 6.27
N GLY A 66 6.79 14.84 5.00
CA GLY A 66 5.89 14.65 3.87
C GLY A 66 5.29 13.23 3.83
N VAL A 67 6.11 12.19 4.08
CA VAL A 67 5.64 10.79 4.22
C VAL A 67 4.70 10.68 5.43
N LEU A 68 5.02 11.29 6.56
CA LEU A 68 4.13 11.30 7.73
C LEU A 68 2.77 11.93 7.38
N LEU A 69 2.73 13.06 6.68
CA LEU A 69 1.47 13.69 6.25
C LEU A 69 0.72 12.84 5.22
N HIS A 70 1.42 12.16 4.31
CA HIS A 70 0.83 11.21 3.38
C HIS A 70 0.08 10.10 4.13
N HIS A 71 0.72 9.45 5.12
CA HIS A 71 0.11 8.38 5.91
C HIS A 71 -1.04 8.89 6.81
N LEU A 72 -0.87 10.07 7.43
CA LEU A 72 -1.96 10.72 8.18
C LEU A 72 -3.18 10.99 7.30
N THR A 73 -2.96 11.41 6.04
CA THR A 73 -4.05 11.61 5.09
C THR A 73 -4.78 10.29 4.80
N GLY A 74 -4.05 9.18 4.66
CA GLY A 74 -4.64 7.85 4.51
C GLY A 74 -5.51 7.45 5.71
N ALA A 75 -5.08 7.81 6.93
CA ALA A 75 -5.77 7.48 8.18
C ALA A 75 -6.93 8.43 8.53
N ALA A 76 -7.04 9.61 7.88
CA ALA A 76 -8.13 10.55 8.14
C ALA A 76 -9.48 10.02 7.66
N THR A 77 -10.54 10.18 8.46
CA THR A 77 -11.84 9.55 8.24
C THR A 77 -13.01 10.51 8.10
N ASN A 78 -12.90 11.78 8.55
CA ASN A 78 -14.03 12.72 8.57
C ASN A 78 -14.60 13.05 7.18
N TYR A 79 -13.87 12.84 6.10
CA TYR A 79 -14.29 13.10 4.73
C TYR A 79 -14.48 11.83 3.88
N GLY A 80 -14.27 10.65 4.45
CA GLY A 80 -14.41 9.37 3.77
C GLY A 80 -13.11 8.73 3.28
N LYS A 81 -13.22 7.60 2.59
CA LYS A 81 -12.05 6.83 2.14
C LYS A 81 -11.29 7.48 1.00
N ILE A 82 -11.99 8.01 0.01
CA ILE A 82 -11.40 8.56 -1.22
C ILE A 82 -11.11 10.04 -1.07
N TYR A 83 -12.11 10.80 -0.68
CA TYR A 83 -11.96 12.24 -0.51
C TYR A 83 -11.54 12.56 0.91
N LYS A 84 -10.37 13.13 1.08
CA LYS A 84 -9.77 13.49 2.38
C LYS A 84 -9.78 15.02 2.60
N GLY A 85 -10.81 15.67 2.12
CA GLY A 85 -10.90 17.13 2.21
C GLY A 85 -9.78 17.84 1.44
N PRO A 86 -9.28 18.98 1.96
CA PRO A 86 -8.27 19.79 1.27
C PRO A 86 -6.89 19.14 1.17
N VAL A 87 -6.66 18.02 1.89
CA VAL A 87 -5.38 17.29 1.90
C VAL A 87 -5.39 16.06 1.01
N THR A 88 -6.47 15.77 0.29
CA THR A 88 -6.61 14.58 -0.59
C THR A 88 -5.40 14.37 -1.50
N PHE A 89 -4.82 15.45 -2.05
CA PHE A 89 -3.65 15.35 -2.94
C PHE A 89 -2.41 14.76 -2.23
N MET A 90 -2.32 14.90 -0.90
CA MET A 90 -1.20 14.33 -0.12
C MET A 90 -1.20 12.80 -0.16
N SER A 91 -2.35 12.15 -0.35
CA SER A 91 -2.46 10.69 -0.49
C SER A 91 -1.67 10.14 -1.70
N TYR A 92 -1.34 11.00 -2.65
CA TYR A 92 -0.63 10.62 -3.89
C TYR A 92 0.81 11.12 -3.94
N MET A 93 1.26 11.88 -2.92
CA MET A 93 2.60 12.46 -2.90
C MET A 93 3.66 11.57 -2.25
N GLY A 94 3.27 10.44 -1.66
CA GLY A 94 4.20 9.53 -0.97
C GLY A 94 5.38 9.11 -1.85
N ILE A 95 5.14 8.77 -3.12
CA ILE A 95 6.18 8.38 -4.08
C ILE A 95 7.19 9.51 -4.36
N LEU A 96 6.78 10.77 -4.33
CA LEU A 96 7.70 11.90 -4.52
C LEU A 96 8.63 12.06 -3.31
N PHE A 97 8.10 11.88 -2.09
CA PHE A 97 8.92 11.97 -0.89
C PHE A 97 9.87 10.78 -0.77
N THR A 98 9.44 9.56 -1.07
CA THR A 98 10.33 8.39 -1.07
C THR A 98 11.40 8.48 -2.15
N SER A 99 11.12 9.09 -3.31
CA SER A 99 12.12 9.33 -4.35
C SER A 99 13.27 10.22 -3.89
N ILE A 100 13.03 11.17 -2.97
CA ILE A 100 14.10 11.98 -2.36
C ILE A 100 15.06 11.10 -1.56
N PHE A 101 14.53 10.14 -0.79
CA PHE A 101 15.37 9.22 -0.02
C PHE A 101 16.21 8.31 -0.91
N PHE A 102 15.62 7.74 -1.98
CA PHE A 102 16.36 6.92 -2.93
C PHE A 102 17.44 7.71 -3.63
N PHE A 103 17.13 8.91 -4.13
CA PHE A 103 18.10 9.77 -4.79
C PHE A 103 19.29 10.08 -3.89
N PHE A 104 19.04 10.62 -2.67
CA PHE A 104 20.14 10.97 -1.77
C PHE A 104 20.89 9.77 -1.21
N SER A 105 20.27 8.59 -1.17
CA SER A 105 20.95 7.35 -0.83
C SER A 105 22.01 7.00 -1.90
N GLY A 106 21.61 6.93 -3.17
CA GLY A 106 22.54 6.66 -4.27
C GLY A 106 23.61 7.76 -4.43
N PHE A 107 23.15 9.02 -4.45
CA PHE A 107 24.04 10.21 -4.55
C PHE A 107 25.06 10.26 -3.41
N GLY A 108 24.62 10.07 -2.17
CA GLY A 108 25.49 10.15 -0.99
C GLY A 108 26.52 9.03 -0.94
N LEU A 109 26.18 7.82 -1.42
CA LEU A 109 27.12 6.71 -1.48
C LEU A 109 28.27 7.01 -2.44
N ILE A 110 27.97 7.34 -3.68
CA ILE A 110 29.00 7.57 -4.71
C ILE A 110 29.85 8.82 -4.38
N ARG A 111 29.23 9.89 -3.88
CA ARG A 111 29.98 11.10 -3.45
C ARG A 111 30.88 10.79 -2.26
N SER A 112 30.40 10.02 -1.29
CA SER A 112 31.23 9.62 -0.15
C SER A 112 32.39 8.70 -0.57
N TYR A 113 32.17 7.82 -1.53
CA TYR A 113 33.23 6.96 -2.10
C TYR A 113 34.31 7.78 -2.84
N ILE A 114 33.90 8.80 -3.61
CA ILE A 114 34.82 9.66 -4.38
C ILE A 114 35.61 10.61 -3.44
N LEU A 115 34.99 11.12 -2.37
CA LEU A 115 35.56 12.18 -1.53
C LEU A 115 36.30 11.68 -0.28
N LYS A 116 36.15 10.41 0.08
CA LYS A 116 36.73 9.87 1.33
C LYS A 116 37.63 8.70 1.02
N ASP A 117 38.89 8.80 1.42
CA ASP A 117 39.81 7.67 1.36
C ASP A 117 39.29 6.53 2.24
N ASN A 118 39.49 5.30 1.79
CA ASN A 118 39.15 4.09 2.52
C ASN A 118 37.66 4.04 2.97
N TYR A 119 36.75 4.65 2.19
CA TYR A 119 35.33 4.74 2.55
C TYR A 119 34.68 3.39 2.82
N LEU A 120 35.06 2.36 2.09
CA LEU A 120 34.49 1.00 2.21
C LEU A 120 34.92 0.29 3.48
N ASP A 121 36.06 0.63 4.10
CA ASP A 121 36.60 -0.07 5.28
C ASP A 121 35.65 -0.01 6.48
N SER A 122 34.98 1.10 6.66
CA SER A 122 34.02 1.27 7.77
C SER A 122 32.56 1.27 7.32
N PHE A 123 32.30 1.01 6.04
CA PHE A 123 30.99 1.14 5.43
C PHE A 123 29.95 0.28 6.11
N ILE A 124 30.21 -1.00 6.23
CA ILE A 124 29.30 -2.00 6.78
C ILE A 124 28.98 -1.67 8.25
N LYS A 125 30.00 -1.44 9.10
CA LYS A 125 29.79 -1.05 10.51
C LYS A 125 28.89 0.18 10.63
N LYS A 126 29.14 1.20 9.80
CA LYS A 126 28.33 2.43 9.81
C LYS A 126 26.89 2.18 9.40
N LYS A 127 26.65 1.36 8.36
CA LYS A 127 25.29 1.07 7.88
C LYS A 127 24.49 0.18 8.84
N ILE A 128 25.13 -0.80 9.46
CA ILE A 128 24.52 -1.58 10.55
C ILE A 128 24.08 -0.63 11.67
N ASN A 129 25.00 0.19 12.19
CA ASN A 129 24.71 1.06 13.32
C ASN A 129 23.66 2.14 13.00
N SER A 130 23.66 2.69 11.79
CA SER A 130 22.79 3.82 11.45
C SER A 130 21.43 3.43 10.88
N ILE A 131 21.27 2.21 10.38
CA ILE A 131 20.05 1.79 9.69
C ILE A 131 19.50 0.47 10.24
N LEU A 132 20.34 -0.59 10.28
CA LEU A 132 19.88 -1.92 10.63
C LEU A 132 19.50 -2.03 12.12
N ILE A 133 20.31 -1.50 13.03
CA ILE A 133 19.97 -1.52 14.46
C ILE A 133 18.67 -0.75 14.75
N PRO A 134 18.47 0.51 14.30
CA PRO A 134 17.19 1.19 14.43
C PRO A 134 16.01 0.38 13.86
N PHE A 135 16.18 -0.20 12.68
CA PHE A 135 15.16 -0.99 12.02
C PHE A 135 14.75 -2.23 12.84
N ILE A 136 15.72 -3.07 13.21
CA ILE A 136 15.46 -4.29 13.99
C ILE A 136 14.85 -3.94 15.36
N PHE A 137 15.36 -2.91 16.04
CA PHE A 137 14.83 -2.50 17.33
C PHE A 137 13.38 -1.98 17.22
N THR A 138 13.07 -1.21 16.17
CA THR A 138 11.72 -0.74 15.94
C THR A 138 10.80 -1.90 15.58
N ASN A 139 11.23 -2.80 14.70
CA ASN A 139 10.44 -4.00 14.37
C ASN A 139 10.17 -4.85 15.60
N LEU A 140 11.13 -4.97 16.55
CA LEU A 140 10.90 -5.67 17.80
C LEU A 140 9.76 -5.04 18.61
N ILE A 141 9.68 -3.70 18.64
CA ILE A 141 8.56 -3.00 19.30
C ILE A 141 7.23 -3.37 18.63
N TYR A 142 7.16 -3.34 17.30
CA TYR A 142 5.95 -3.72 16.54
C TYR A 142 5.57 -5.20 16.77
N VAL A 143 6.58 -6.09 16.82
CA VAL A 143 6.37 -7.52 17.09
C VAL A 143 5.81 -7.72 18.48
N LEU A 144 6.32 -7.03 19.51
CA LEU A 144 5.79 -7.12 20.88
C LEU A 144 4.34 -6.63 20.96
N ILE A 145 4.01 -5.55 20.26
CA ILE A 145 2.62 -5.08 20.15
C ILE A 145 1.77 -6.12 19.42
N GLY A 146 2.26 -6.64 18.28
CA GLY A 146 1.56 -7.67 17.49
C GLY A 146 1.31 -8.96 18.25
N LEU A 147 2.22 -9.38 19.14
CA LEU A 147 2.00 -10.50 20.06
C LEU A 147 0.90 -10.19 21.10
N ALA A 148 0.92 -8.98 21.67
CA ALA A 148 -0.10 -8.56 22.63
C ALA A 148 -1.51 -8.46 22.01
N GLU A 149 -1.60 -8.10 20.72
CA GLU A 149 -2.84 -8.00 19.95
C GLU A 149 -3.24 -9.32 19.26
N GLY A 150 -2.48 -10.40 19.40
CA GLY A 150 -2.75 -11.68 18.74
C GLY A 150 -2.50 -11.69 17.23
N ARG A 151 -1.85 -10.67 16.69
CA ARG A 151 -1.50 -10.57 15.26
C ARG A 151 -0.33 -11.48 14.85
N ILE A 152 0.53 -11.84 15.79
CA ILE A 152 1.63 -12.80 15.60
C ILE A 152 1.30 -14.03 16.42
N THR A 153 1.08 -15.16 15.76
CA THR A 153 0.63 -16.41 16.40
C THR A 153 1.64 -17.54 16.31
N ASP A 154 2.66 -17.40 15.46
CA ASP A 154 3.65 -18.45 15.20
C ASP A 154 5.09 -17.92 15.22
N SER A 155 6.04 -18.83 15.45
CA SER A 155 7.47 -18.51 15.55
C SER A 155 8.07 -18.02 14.24
N LEU A 156 7.56 -18.48 13.09
CA LEU A 156 8.08 -18.06 11.78
C LEU A 156 7.73 -16.60 11.54
N SER A 157 6.47 -16.21 11.72
CA SER A 157 6.01 -14.82 11.64
C SER A 157 6.76 -13.90 12.61
N PHE A 158 7.07 -14.39 13.82
CA PHE A 158 7.89 -13.65 14.78
C PHE A 158 9.27 -13.30 14.22
N PHE A 159 10.01 -14.30 13.74
CA PHE A 159 11.38 -14.07 13.22
C PHE A 159 11.37 -13.30 11.89
N THR A 160 10.48 -13.63 10.97
CA THR A 160 10.42 -12.94 9.68
C THR A 160 10.05 -11.47 9.83
N SER A 161 9.20 -11.13 10.79
CA SER A 161 8.83 -9.75 11.09
C SER A 161 9.95 -8.94 11.73
N ILE A 162 10.75 -9.52 12.63
CA ILE A 162 11.92 -8.83 13.22
C ILE A 162 12.93 -8.42 12.14
N PHE A 163 13.18 -9.32 11.19
CA PHE A 163 14.14 -9.08 10.12
C PHE A 163 13.55 -8.36 8.91
N GLY A 164 12.26 -8.04 8.91
CA GLY A 164 11.59 -7.33 7.82
C GLY A 164 11.41 -8.16 6.56
N ILE A 165 11.44 -9.49 6.64
CA ILE A 165 11.08 -10.39 5.55
C ILE A 165 9.56 -10.30 5.32
N THR A 166 8.80 -10.39 6.40
CA THR A 166 7.40 -9.97 6.47
C THR A 166 7.31 -8.62 7.18
N LEU A 167 6.45 -7.74 6.70
CA LEU A 167 6.35 -6.37 7.22
C LEU A 167 5.22 -6.27 8.24
N ILE A 168 5.54 -6.40 9.53
CA ILE A 168 4.61 -6.02 10.60
C ILE A 168 4.44 -4.49 10.65
N ASN A 169 5.47 -3.75 10.28
CA ASN A 169 5.42 -2.33 9.96
C ASN A 169 5.43 -2.18 8.44
N THR A 170 4.25 -2.04 7.83
CA THR A 170 4.10 -1.97 6.37
C THR A 170 4.86 -0.82 5.75
N ASN A 171 5.11 0.26 6.50
CA ASN A 171 5.86 1.41 6.02
C ASN A 171 7.38 1.19 6.00
N ALA A 172 7.89 0.10 6.58
CA ALA A 172 9.34 -0.16 6.69
C ALA A 172 9.96 -0.83 5.45
N TRP A 173 9.20 -1.10 4.39
CA TRP A 173 9.66 -1.70 3.13
C TRP A 173 10.90 -1.00 2.54
N PHE A 174 10.94 0.33 2.58
CA PHE A 174 12.04 1.14 2.08
C PHE A 174 13.39 0.77 2.70
N ILE A 175 13.40 0.43 4.02
CA ILE A 175 14.64 0.11 4.72
C ILE A 175 15.24 -1.20 4.24
N VAL A 176 14.42 -2.21 4.00
CA VAL A 176 14.87 -3.51 3.47
C VAL A 176 15.47 -3.31 2.08
N GLU A 177 14.77 -2.59 1.23
CA GLU A 177 15.19 -2.34 -0.15
C GLU A 177 16.49 -1.52 -0.23
N ILE A 178 16.56 -0.41 0.50
CA ILE A 178 17.76 0.43 0.51
C ILE A 178 18.98 -0.31 1.08
N PHE A 179 18.75 -1.25 1.98
CA PHE A 179 19.79 -2.08 2.56
C PHE A 179 20.37 -3.06 1.53
N ILE A 180 19.52 -3.69 0.71
CA ILE A 180 19.93 -4.54 -0.42
C ILE A 180 20.77 -3.73 -1.42
N LEU A 181 20.32 -2.52 -1.77
CA LEU A 181 21.05 -1.63 -2.67
C LEU A 181 22.40 -1.18 -2.08
N TYR A 182 22.48 -0.96 -0.77
CA TYR A 182 23.75 -0.66 -0.09
C TYR A 182 24.71 -1.83 -0.11
N LEU A 183 24.23 -3.06 0.03
CA LEU A 183 25.04 -4.26 -0.11
C LEU A 183 25.53 -4.43 -1.53
N SER A 184 24.66 -4.26 -2.51
CA SER A 184 25.02 -4.28 -3.93
C SER A 184 26.13 -3.27 -4.23
N PHE A 185 25.99 -2.05 -3.73
CA PHE A 185 27.04 -1.03 -3.84
C PHE A 185 28.35 -1.49 -3.19
N TYR A 186 28.31 -1.97 -1.94
CA TYR A 186 29.51 -2.41 -1.23
C TYR A 186 30.26 -3.52 -1.96
N PHE A 187 29.55 -4.58 -2.35
CA PHE A 187 30.19 -5.70 -3.04
C PHE A 187 30.70 -5.33 -4.42
N SER A 188 29.93 -4.58 -5.21
CA SER A 188 30.35 -4.13 -6.52
C SER A 188 31.60 -3.23 -6.45
N PHE A 189 31.63 -2.29 -5.51
CA PHE A 189 32.74 -1.35 -5.36
C PHE A 189 33.97 -1.94 -4.71
N LYS A 190 33.82 -3.02 -3.95
CA LYS A 190 34.93 -3.72 -3.30
C LYS A 190 35.63 -4.71 -4.24
N TYR A 191 34.88 -5.42 -5.08
CA TYR A 191 35.43 -6.53 -5.86
C TYR A 191 35.59 -6.24 -7.34
N ILE A 192 34.82 -5.33 -7.92
CA ILE A 192 34.93 -4.96 -9.33
C ILE A 192 35.89 -3.77 -9.46
N LYS A 193 36.87 -3.88 -10.41
CA LYS A 193 37.89 -2.83 -10.60
C LYS A 193 37.41 -1.72 -11.54
N ASP A 194 36.73 -2.07 -12.62
CA ASP A 194 36.27 -1.11 -13.63
C ASP A 194 35.10 -0.27 -13.11
N ASP A 195 35.25 1.05 -13.22
CA ASP A 195 34.30 2.02 -12.70
C ASP A 195 32.93 1.99 -13.37
N LYS A 196 32.86 1.63 -14.65
CA LYS A 196 31.61 1.54 -15.38
C LYS A 196 30.90 0.24 -14.99
N ILE A 197 31.64 -0.87 -14.92
CA ILE A 197 31.09 -2.18 -14.60
C ILE A 197 30.51 -2.19 -13.19
N LYS A 198 31.23 -1.64 -12.17
CA LYS A 198 30.70 -1.63 -10.80
C LYS A 198 29.44 -0.79 -10.64
N ILE A 199 29.32 0.35 -11.32
CA ILE A 199 28.08 1.14 -11.31
C ILE A 199 26.97 0.40 -12.05
N SER A 200 27.26 -0.17 -13.23
CA SER A 200 26.29 -0.96 -13.98
C SER A 200 25.79 -2.17 -13.19
N ALA A 201 26.66 -2.85 -12.43
CA ALA A 201 26.24 -3.96 -11.56
C ALA A 201 25.20 -3.52 -10.51
N VAL A 202 25.40 -2.37 -9.87
CA VAL A 202 24.41 -1.83 -8.91
C VAL A 202 23.09 -1.45 -9.62
N ILE A 203 23.17 -0.84 -10.82
CA ILE A 203 21.99 -0.50 -11.62
C ILE A 203 21.22 -1.76 -12.03
N VAL A 204 21.92 -2.83 -12.39
CA VAL A 204 21.28 -4.13 -12.74
C VAL A 204 20.55 -4.71 -11.53
N VAL A 205 21.14 -4.67 -10.34
CA VAL A 205 20.45 -5.13 -9.12
C VAL A 205 19.21 -4.28 -8.85
N ASP A 206 19.32 -2.95 -8.96
CA ASP A 206 18.19 -2.00 -8.81
C ASP A 206 17.07 -2.32 -9.82
N PHE A 207 17.43 -2.55 -11.08
CA PHE A 207 16.48 -2.95 -12.12
C PHE A 207 15.84 -4.31 -11.84
N VAL A 208 16.61 -5.32 -11.39
CA VAL A 208 16.08 -6.64 -11.05
C VAL A 208 15.06 -6.55 -9.89
N ILE A 209 15.36 -5.76 -8.86
CA ILE A 209 14.42 -5.51 -7.77
C ILE A 209 13.13 -4.88 -8.33
N THR A 210 13.25 -3.82 -9.12
CA THR A 210 12.13 -3.13 -9.75
C THR A 210 11.27 -4.08 -10.60
N LEU A 211 11.92 -4.89 -11.45
CA LEU A 211 11.25 -5.86 -12.31
C LEU A 211 10.53 -6.94 -11.48
N THR A 212 11.17 -7.41 -10.41
CA THR A 212 10.56 -8.40 -9.51
C THR A 212 9.28 -7.85 -8.89
N GLY A 213 9.29 -6.62 -8.38
CA GLY A 213 8.08 -6.00 -7.83
C GLY A 213 7.00 -5.74 -8.87
N PHE A 214 7.39 -5.38 -10.09
CA PHE A 214 6.44 -5.22 -11.18
C PHE A 214 5.73 -6.53 -11.54
N LEU A 215 6.47 -7.65 -11.56
CA LEU A 215 5.95 -8.95 -11.96
C LEU A 215 5.20 -9.69 -10.86
N LEU A 216 5.51 -9.43 -9.58
CA LEU A 216 4.90 -10.12 -8.46
C LEU A 216 3.53 -9.53 -8.12
N LYS A 217 2.72 -10.38 -7.47
CA LYS A 217 1.41 -10.04 -6.95
C LYS A 217 1.55 -9.08 -5.77
N HIS A 218 0.60 -8.15 -5.65
CA HIS A 218 0.44 -7.35 -4.45
C HIS A 218 -0.09 -8.19 -3.28
N ASP A 219 0.51 -8.03 -2.11
CA ASP A 219 0.06 -8.68 -0.87
C ASP A 219 -0.73 -7.66 -0.04
N TYR A 220 -2.05 -7.80 -0.03
CA TYR A 220 -2.95 -6.94 0.75
C TYR A 220 -3.02 -7.31 2.23
N SER A 221 -2.38 -8.42 2.66
CA SER A 221 -2.33 -8.73 4.08
C SER A 221 -1.54 -7.66 4.82
N ARG A 222 -2.23 -6.81 5.58
CA ARG A 222 -1.59 -5.77 6.42
C ARG A 222 -0.76 -6.36 7.55
N ILE A 223 -0.91 -7.65 7.81
CA ILE A 223 -0.32 -8.37 8.92
C ILE A 223 0.47 -9.52 8.31
N ASN A 224 1.78 -9.44 8.23
CA ASN A 224 2.68 -10.44 7.67
C ASN A 224 2.85 -10.44 6.14
N GLY A 225 2.49 -9.37 5.43
CA GLY A 225 2.81 -9.22 4.01
C GLY A 225 4.33 -9.22 3.76
N HIS A 226 4.75 -9.86 2.67
CA HIS A 226 6.15 -9.89 2.30
C HIS A 226 6.60 -8.52 1.80
N TRP A 227 7.77 -8.05 2.23
CA TRP A 227 8.28 -6.72 1.86
C TRP A 227 8.36 -6.49 0.34
N PHE A 228 8.58 -7.54 -0.44
CA PHE A 228 8.75 -7.49 -1.90
C PHE A 228 7.45 -7.64 -2.69
N MET A 229 6.32 -7.82 -2.01
CA MET A 229 4.99 -7.94 -2.62
C MET A 229 4.13 -6.68 -2.41
N GLY A 230 4.75 -5.56 -2.05
CA GLY A 230 4.10 -4.27 -1.95
C GLY A 230 4.09 -3.55 -3.32
N GLU A 231 2.99 -2.90 -3.66
CA GLU A 231 2.83 -2.18 -4.93
C GLU A 231 3.66 -0.90 -5.03
N TRP A 232 4.05 -0.34 -3.88
CA TRP A 232 4.65 1.00 -3.77
C TRP A 232 6.16 1.02 -3.90
N TRP A 233 6.85 -0.09 -3.77
CA TRP A 233 8.31 -0.07 -3.70
C TRP A 233 9.00 -0.06 -5.06
N PHE A 234 8.43 -0.64 -6.09
CA PHE A 234 9.11 -0.70 -7.39
C PHE A 234 9.01 0.59 -8.22
N ASN A 235 8.11 1.53 -7.91
CA ASN A 235 7.91 2.74 -8.70
C ASN A 235 8.92 3.85 -8.42
N THR A 236 9.64 3.81 -7.30
CA THR A 236 10.64 4.83 -6.91
C THR A 236 12.06 4.30 -6.83
N THR A 237 12.27 3.00 -6.86
CA THR A 237 13.56 2.33 -6.65
C THR A 237 14.62 2.80 -7.64
N MET A 238 14.31 2.85 -8.93
CA MET A 238 15.25 3.30 -10.00
C MET A 238 15.79 4.73 -9.79
N ILE A 239 15.19 5.52 -8.91
CA ILE A 239 15.72 6.85 -8.55
C ILE A 239 17.03 6.74 -7.76
N PHE A 240 17.30 5.60 -7.13
CA PHE A 240 18.60 5.33 -6.52
C PHE A 240 19.72 5.28 -7.57
N ALA A 241 19.51 4.58 -8.68
CA ALA A 241 20.45 4.56 -9.81
C ALA A 241 20.67 5.94 -10.40
N VAL A 242 19.60 6.75 -10.50
CA VAL A 242 19.71 8.18 -10.91
C VAL A 242 20.62 8.95 -9.96
N GLY A 243 20.46 8.74 -8.65
CA GLY A 243 21.32 9.35 -7.62
C GLY A 243 22.79 8.94 -7.77
N LEU A 244 23.08 7.67 -8.01
CA LEU A 244 24.45 7.17 -8.27
C LEU A 244 25.09 7.83 -9.49
N VAL A 245 24.39 7.83 -10.63
CA VAL A 245 24.90 8.38 -11.89
C VAL A 245 25.07 9.89 -11.76
N PHE A 246 24.07 10.59 -11.21
CA PHE A 246 24.17 12.02 -11.00
C PHE A 246 25.32 12.40 -10.05
N GLY A 247 25.49 11.64 -8.96
CA GLY A 247 26.57 11.89 -8.01
C GLY A 247 27.97 11.68 -8.59
N LYS A 248 28.15 10.72 -9.49
CA LYS A 248 29.41 10.52 -10.23
C LYS A 248 29.73 11.69 -11.14
N TYR A 249 28.76 12.19 -11.88
CA TYR A 249 28.94 13.25 -12.88
C TYR A 249 28.47 14.62 -12.41
N ARG A 250 28.27 14.82 -11.09
CA ARG A 250 27.69 16.02 -10.48
C ARG A 250 28.29 17.32 -11.01
N ASP A 251 29.61 17.43 -10.99
CA ASP A 251 30.26 18.70 -11.29
C ASP A 251 30.11 19.08 -12.77
N GLN A 252 30.13 18.10 -13.67
CA GLN A 252 29.87 18.28 -15.09
C GLN A 252 28.39 18.65 -15.35
N LEU A 253 27.46 17.95 -14.71
CA LEU A 253 26.02 18.14 -14.89
C LEU A 253 25.58 19.51 -14.33
N VAL A 254 26.02 19.85 -13.13
CA VAL A 254 25.74 21.16 -12.50
C VAL A 254 26.28 22.28 -13.35
N THR A 255 27.50 22.16 -13.90
CA THR A 255 28.08 23.18 -14.79
C THR A 255 27.26 23.37 -16.07
N LYS A 256 26.79 22.27 -16.67
CA LYS A 256 25.91 22.33 -17.87
C LYS A 256 24.55 22.96 -17.53
N LEU A 257 23.95 22.59 -16.38
CA LEU A 257 22.67 23.14 -15.93
C LEU A 257 22.78 24.66 -15.63
N ARG A 258 23.87 25.11 -15.03
CA ARG A 258 24.09 26.56 -14.76
C ARG A 258 24.01 27.41 -16.04
N LYS A 259 24.59 26.91 -17.15
CA LYS A 259 24.58 27.64 -18.44
C LYS A 259 23.18 27.86 -19.01
N LYS A 260 22.22 26.95 -18.72
CA LYS A 260 20.86 26.97 -19.25
C LYS A 260 19.80 26.98 -18.14
N TYR A 261 20.15 27.47 -16.95
CA TYR A 261 19.37 27.30 -15.73
C TYR A 261 17.90 27.70 -15.89
N SER A 262 17.60 28.91 -16.32
CA SER A 262 16.21 29.39 -16.42
C SER A 262 15.39 28.58 -17.41
N LYS A 263 16.00 28.18 -18.54
CA LYS A 263 15.32 27.30 -19.51
C LYS A 263 15.05 25.88 -18.92
N ALA A 264 16.07 25.35 -18.23
CA ALA A 264 15.93 24.04 -17.57
C ALA A 264 14.87 24.08 -16.48
N LEU A 265 14.83 25.12 -15.64
CA LEU A 265 13.84 25.26 -14.57
C LEU A 265 12.43 25.38 -15.13
N ILE A 266 12.19 26.25 -16.11
CA ILE A 266 10.86 26.43 -16.70
C ILE A 266 10.41 25.14 -17.42
N ALA A 267 11.30 24.54 -18.22
CA ALA A 267 10.99 23.30 -18.93
C ALA A 267 10.66 22.15 -17.97
N SER A 268 11.47 21.98 -16.90
CA SER A 268 11.22 20.94 -15.91
C SER A 268 9.94 21.19 -15.11
N ALA A 269 9.62 22.44 -14.78
CA ALA A 269 8.38 22.80 -14.08
C ALA A 269 7.15 22.52 -14.94
N LEU A 270 7.17 22.95 -16.21
CA LEU A 270 6.08 22.69 -17.15
C LEU A 270 5.92 21.18 -17.39
N PHE A 271 7.03 20.46 -17.58
CA PHE A 271 6.98 19.02 -17.78
C PHE A 271 6.48 18.29 -16.55
N PHE A 272 6.86 18.74 -15.34
CA PHE A 272 6.32 18.15 -14.10
C PHE A 272 4.80 18.32 -13.97
N ILE A 273 4.28 19.50 -14.34
CA ILE A 273 2.81 19.72 -14.34
C ILE A 273 2.13 18.75 -15.33
N VAL A 274 2.67 18.64 -16.55
CA VAL A 274 2.11 17.78 -17.59
C VAL A 274 2.16 16.30 -17.17
N ILE A 275 3.32 15.83 -16.69
CA ILE A 275 3.46 14.43 -16.30
C ILE A 275 2.64 14.08 -15.04
N SER A 276 2.44 15.03 -14.12
CA SER A 276 1.55 14.85 -12.98
C SER A 276 0.09 14.73 -13.40
N ALA A 277 -0.33 15.47 -14.43
CA ALA A 277 -1.68 15.31 -15.00
C ALA A 277 -1.83 13.97 -15.72
N ILE A 278 -0.81 13.52 -16.47
CA ILE A 278 -0.78 12.22 -17.13
C ILE A 278 -0.81 11.09 -16.07
N GLU A 279 -0.02 11.18 -15.01
CA GLU A 279 -0.03 10.21 -13.91
C GLU A 279 -1.41 10.13 -13.25
N SER A 280 -2.01 11.28 -12.94
CA SER A 280 -3.34 11.33 -12.34
C SER A 280 -4.42 10.69 -13.25
N TYR A 281 -4.31 10.89 -14.56
CA TYR A 281 -5.18 10.24 -15.54
C TYR A 281 -4.91 8.73 -15.59
N ALA A 282 -3.63 8.34 -15.70
CA ALA A 282 -3.23 6.93 -15.77
C ALA A 282 -3.72 6.15 -14.54
N ARG A 283 -3.49 6.68 -13.34
CA ARG A 283 -3.90 6.06 -12.09
C ARG A 283 -5.43 5.91 -11.92
N LYS A 284 -6.21 6.78 -12.54
CA LYS A 284 -7.68 6.69 -12.51
C LYS A 284 -8.23 5.68 -13.52
N ASN A 285 -7.61 5.57 -14.69
CA ASN A 285 -8.18 4.86 -15.83
C ASN A 285 -7.46 3.55 -16.15
N PHE A 286 -6.20 3.41 -15.71
CA PHE A 286 -5.41 2.20 -15.91
C PHE A 286 -5.09 1.59 -14.55
N SER A 287 -5.43 0.35 -14.42
CA SER A 287 -5.35 -0.38 -13.18
C SER A 287 -3.90 -0.56 -12.73
N TYR A 288 -3.51 0.17 -11.69
CA TYR A 288 -2.24 -0.04 -11.00
C TYR A 288 -2.35 -1.15 -9.95
N TYR A 289 -3.52 -1.23 -9.33
CA TYR A 289 -3.82 -2.11 -8.20
C TYR A 289 -4.56 -3.37 -8.60
N VAL A 290 -5.09 -3.47 -9.82
CA VAL A 290 -5.81 -4.66 -10.25
C VAL A 290 -4.84 -5.78 -10.57
N GLU A 291 -4.96 -6.83 -9.81
CA GLU A 291 -4.20 -8.06 -9.93
C GLU A 291 -4.65 -8.93 -11.10
N THR A 292 -4.91 -8.34 -12.24
CA THR A 292 -5.18 -9.11 -13.44
C THR A 292 -3.85 -9.58 -14.02
N TYR A 293 -3.52 -10.87 -13.81
CA TYR A 293 -2.42 -11.55 -14.52
C TYR A 293 -2.80 -11.83 -15.97
N THR A 294 -3.58 -10.95 -16.58
CA THR A 294 -3.86 -10.93 -18.00
C THR A 294 -2.84 -10.02 -18.67
N TYR A 295 -2.58 -10.25 -19.95
CA TYR A 295 -1.69 -9.39 -20.75
C TYR A 295 -2.13 -7.91 -20.66
N ASN A 296 -3.43 -7.63 -20.75
CA ASN A 296 -3.97 -6.29 -20.62
C ASN A 296 -3.71 -5.66 -19.25
N GLY A 297 -3.86 -6.42 -18.15
CA GLY A 297 -3.59 -5.93 -16.80
C GLY A 297 -2.14 -5.54 -16.57
N TYR A 298 -1.18 -6.29 -17.14
CA TYR A 298 0.24 -5.90 -17.09
C TYR A 298 0.51 -4.65 -17.91
N MET A 299 -0.12 -4.47 -19.08
CA MET A 299 0.01 -3.26 -19.87
C MET A 299 -0.54 -2.02 -19.15
N GLU A 300 -1.69 -2.13 -18.50
CA GLU A 300 -2.26 -1.05 -17.69
C GLU A 300 -1.34 -0.67 -16.52
N LYS A 301 -0.84 -1.67 -15.80
CA LYS A 301 0.14 -1.49 -14.73
C LYS A 301 1.42 -0.82 -15.24
N GLU A 302 1.90 -1.19 -16.44
CA GLU A 302 3.07 -0.57 -17.07
C GLU A 302 2.85 0.91 -17.38
N ILE A 303 1.68 1.27 -17.93
CA ILE A 303 1.35 2.67 -18.24
C ILE A 303 1.43 3.53 -16.97
N THR A 304 0.80 3.09 -15.90
CA THR A 304 0.81 3.82 -14.62
C THR A 304 2.22 3.86 -14.01
N TYR A 305 2.94 2.75 -14.04
CA TYR A 305 4.32 2.66 -13.56
C TYR A 305 5.25 3.62 -14.28
N VAL A 306 5.21 3.66 -15.62
CA VAL A 306 6.04 4.54 -16.44
C VAL A 306 5.72 6.01 -16.14
N ALA A 307 4.43 6.36 -16.06
CA ALA A 307 4.01 7.73 -15.73
C ALA A 307 4.54 8.15 -14.35
N GLN A 308 4.44 7.31 -13.33
CA GLN A 308 4.94 7.57 -11.98
C GLN A 308 6.46 7.68 -11.93
N THR A 309 7.18 6.80 -12.59
CA THR A 309 8.65 6.83 -12.64
C THR A 309 9.15 8.12 -13.30
N ILE A 310 8.56 8.53 -14.42
CA ILE A 310 8.89 9.79 -15.10
C ILE A 310 8.56 11.01 -14.22
N MET A 311 7.44 10.97 -13.51
CA MET A 311 7.05 12.01 -12.57
C MET A 311 8.07 12.14 -11.42
N CYS A 312 8.48 11.03 -10.81
CA CYS A 312 9.50 11.03 -9.77
C CYS A 312 10.85 11.54 -10.28
N PHE A 313 11.27 11.12 -11.46
CA PHE A 313 12.51 11.60 -12.10
C PHE A 313 12.47 13.10 -12.34
N THR A 314 11.37 13.61 -12.89
CA THR A 314 11.20 15.06 -13.16
C THR A 314 11.18 15.87 -11.88
N PHE A 315 10.52 15.33 -10.83
CA PHE A 315 10.50 15.94 -9.50
C PHE A 315 11.93 16.09 -8.93
N ILE A 316 12.75 15.05 -9.02
CA ILE A 316 14.15 15.09 -8.58
C ILE A 316 14.95 16.14 -9.36
N ILE A 317 14.75 16.27 -10.68
CA ILE A 317 15.39 17.32 -11.46
C ILE A 317 14.99 18.71 -10.93
N LEU A 318 13.72 18.93 -10.66
CA LEU A 318 13.26 20.21 -10.06
C LEU A 318 13.91 20.47 -8.71
N MET A 319 14.00 19.46 -7.84
CA MET A 319 14.68 19.60 -6.55
C MET A 319 16.15 19.94 -6.70
N ILE A 320 16.85 19.33 -7.65
CA ILE A 320 18.25 19.67 -7.99
C ILE A 320 18.35 21.14 -8.41
N LEU A 321 17.49 21.58 -9.32
CA LEU A 321 17.49 22.97 -9.81
C LEU A 321 17.16 23.96 -8.67
N ILE A 322 16.25 23.63 -7.76
CA ILE A 322 15.94 24.45 -6.59
C ILE A 322 17.18 24.59 -5.69
N THR A 323 17.88 23.50 -5.37
CA THR A 323 19.09 23.54 -4.53
C THR A 323 20.23 24.35 -5.15
N MET A 324 20.24 24.52 -6.48
CA MET A 324 21.23 25.39 -7.17
C MET A 324 21.02 26.89 -6.87
N LYS A 325 19.82 27.28 -6.42
CA LYS A 325 19.47 28.69 -6.16
C LYS A 325 19.06 28.96 -4.71
N VAL A 326 18.66 27.95 -4.00
CA VAL A 326 18.16 28.05 -2.63
C VAL A 326 19.11 27.30 -1.70
N LYS A 327 19.63 27.98 -0.69
CA LYS A 327 20.34 27.35 0.42
C LYS A 327 19.35 27.09 1.53
N PHE A 328 19.15 25.81 1.82
CA PHE A 328 18.30 25.37 2.92
C PHE A 328 19.07 25.35 4.24
N GLY A 329 18.35 25.27 5.33
CA GLY A 329 18.92 25.09 6.66
C GLY A 329 18.44 26.16 7.63
N ASN A 330 17.58 25.75 8.51
CA ASN A 330 17.06 26.56 9.61
C ASN A 330 17.10 25.76 10.92
N LYS A 331 16.77 26.41 12.04
CA LYS A 331 16.82 25.76 13.37
C LYS A 331 15.87 24.56 13.50
N ILE A 332 14.70 24.61 12.87
CA ILE A 332 13.70 23.54 12.92
C ILE A 332 14.24 22.30 12.19
N ILE A 333 14.74 22.50 10.97
CA ILE A 333 15.34 21.43 10.17
C ILE A 333 16.53 20.83 10.92
N ARG A 334 17.46 21.65 11.43
CA ARG A 334 18.62 21.16 12.19
C ARG A 334 18.22 20.36 13.42
N PHE A 335 17.15 20.74 14.09
CA PHE A 335 16.62 20.00 15.23
C PHE A 335 16.06 18.62 14.83
N LEU A 336 15.37 18.53 13.69
CA LEU A 336 14.74 17.29 13.23
C LEU A 336 15.71 16.32 12.50
N MET A 337 16.82 16.84 11.94
CA MET A 337 17.78 16.05 11.17
C MET A 337 18.23 14.73 11.84
N PRO A 338 18.55 14.69 13.15
CA PRO A 338 19.00 13.48 13.80
C PRO A 338 17.91 12.39 13.92
N TYR A 339 16.65 12.76 13.79
CA TYR A 339 15.47 11.92 14.06
C TYR A 339 14.73 11.48 12.80
N THR A 340 15.25 11.83 11.63
CA THR A 340 14.56 11.61 10.32
C THR A 340 14.19 10.14 10.09
N LEU A 341 15.11 9.22 10.42
CA LEU A 341 14.88 7.78 10.27
C LEU A 341 13.88 7.27 11.30
N GLU A 342 14.04 7.69 12.54
CA GLU A 342 13.16 7.27 13.64
C GLU A 342 11.72 7.78 13.45
N ILE A 343 11.53 9.01 12.92
CA ILE A 343 10.23 9.53 12.53
C ILE A 343 9.58 8.60 11.51
N TYR A 344 10.32 8.20 10.48
CA TYR A 344 9.84 7.29 9.44
C TYR A 344 9.48 5.91 10.01
N LEU A 345 10.29 5.36 10.91
CA LEU A 345 10.11 4.02 11.45
C LEU A 345 8.96 3.90 12.46
N ILE A 346 8.72 4.94 13.30
CA ILE A 346 7.78 4.83 14.43
C ILE A 346 6.38 5.39 14.14
N GLN A 347 6.20 6.07 13.00
CA GLN A 347 4.99 6.85 12.71
C GLN A 347 3.71 6.01 12.74
N ASP A 348 3.75 4.76 12.28
CA ASP A 348 2.57 3.92 12.15
C ASP A 348 1.93 3.61 13.53
N ILE A 349 2.75 3.25 14.53
CA ILE A 349 2.26 3.03 15.90
C ILE A 349 1.53 4.27 16.44
N CYS A 350 2.02 5.46 16.11
CA CYS A 350 1.45 6.72 16.59
C CYS A 350 0.11 7.08 15.91
N MET A 351 -0.28 6.36 14.85
CA MET A 351 -1.51 6.60 14.09
C MET A 351 -2.60 5.56 14.34
N ILE A 352 -2.26 4.35 14.77
CA ILE A 352 -3.15 3.16 14.79
C ILE A 352 -4.45 3.40 15.57
N ASN A 353 -4.42 4.09 16.69
CA ASN A 353 -5.57 4.20 17.59
C ASN A 353 -6.42 5.46 17.39
N TYR A 354 -6.02 6.41 16.57
CA TYR A 354 -6.73 7.68 16.40
C TYR A 354 -7.57 7.76 15.12
N GLY A 355 -7.21 7.03 14.07
CA GLY A 355 -7.87 7.09 12.76
C GLY A 355 -9.26 6.47 12.71
N TYR A 356 -9.65 5.71 13.73
CA TYR A 356 -10.95 5.02 13.77
C TYR A 356 -12.04 5.75 14.57
N ASP A 357 -11.70 6.83 15.29
CA ASP A 357 -12.69 7.62 16.00
C ASP A 357 -13.21 8.77 15.12
N VAL A 358 -14.33 8.52 14.45
CA VAL A 358 -15.01 9.50 13.58
C VAL A 358 -15.40 10.80 14.32
N LYS A 359 -15.43 10.81 15.66
CA LYS A 359 -15.78 11.98 16.47
C LYS A 359 -14.61 12.96 16.63
N THR A 360 -13.37 12.48 16.48
CA THR A 360 -12.18 13.34 16.59
C THR A 360 -11.98 14.12 15.29
N PRO A 361 -11.94 15.47 15.30
CA PRO A 361 -11.66 16.25 14.11
C PRO A 361 -10.28 15.91 13.52
N ASP A 362 -10.17 15.74 12.19
CA ASP A 362 -8.92 15.34 11.53
C ASP A 362 -7.76 16.28 11.85
N TRP A 363 -7.97 17.60 11.96
CA TRP A 363 -6.91 18.54 12.31
C TRP A 363 -6.30 18.27 13.68
N LEU A 364 -7.12 17.87 14.67
CA LEU A 364 -6.65 17.54 16.01
C LEU A 364 -5.86 16.21 15.97
N PHE A 365 -6.39 15.22 15.25
CA PHE A 365 -5.68 13.97 15.00
C PHE A 365 -4.30 14.21 14.41
N TYR A 366 -4.17 15.07 13.37
CA TYR A 366 -2.89 15.40 12.76
C TYR A 366 -1.91 16.03 13.76
N ILE A 367 -2.35 17.01 14.55
CA ILE A 367 -1.49 17.64 15.55
C ILE A 367 -0.99 16.61 16.56
N VAL A 368 -1.89 15.81 17.13
CA VAL A 368 -1.54 14.81 18.15
C VAL A 368 -0.59 13.78 17.56
N ALA A 369 -0.90 13.21 16.40
CA ALA A 369 -0.07 12.20 15.74
C ALA A 369 1.33 12.75 15.39
N ILE A 370 1.44 13.98 14.88
CA ILE A 370 2.74 14.61 14.58
C ILE A 370 3.57 14.80 15.86
N VAL A 371 2.95 15.35 16.93
CA VAL A 371 3.64 15.61 18.20
C VAL A 371 4.10 14.30 18.84
N VAL A 372 3.22 13.29 18.89
CA VAL A 372 3.52 11.97 19.46
C VAL A 372 4.61 11.28 18.63
N THR A 373 4.53 11.31 17.29
CA THR A 373 5.55 10.71 16.42
C THR A 373 6.92 11.35 16.63
N ILE A 374 7.01 12.68 16.66
CA ILE A 374 8.28 13.38 16.89
C ILE A 374 8.81 13.06 18.30
N GLY A 375 7.96 13.09 19.32
CA GLY A 375 8.34 12.73 20.69
C GLY A 375 8.85 11.31 20.80
N ALA A 376 8.15 10.35 20.23
CA ALA A 376 8.52 8.94 20.17
C ALA A 376 9.85 8.73 19.40
N ALA A 377 10.05 9.43 18.29
CA ALA A 377 11.29 9.37 17.52
C ALA A 377 12.50 9.89 18.31
N ILE A 378 12.33 10.98 19.07
CA ILE A 378 13.38 11.51 19.96
C ILE A 378 13.72 10.50 21.06
N LEU A 379 12.71 9.89 21.67
CA LEU A 379 12.89 8.86 22.71
C LEU A 379 13.60 7.63 22.14
N LEU A 380 13.13 7.13 21.00
CA LEU A 380 13.73 6.00 20.28
C LEU A 380 15.20 6.27 19.96
N ASN A 381 15.53 7.44 19.40
CA ASN A 381 16.91 7.82 19.10
C ASN A 381 17.82 7.84 20.36
N LYS A 382 17.31 8.36 21.49
CA LYS A 382 18.04 8.34 22.77
C LYS A 382 18.29 6.91 23.23
N LEU A 383 17.30 6.02 23.18
CA LEU A 383 17.44 4.61 23.55
C LEU A 383 18.46 3.90 22.64
N LEU A 384 18.38 4.11 21.36
CA LEU A 384 19.34 3.55 20.39
C LEU A 384 20.77 4.03 20.63
N ASN A 385 20.96 5.30 20.99
CA ASN A 385 22.29 5.82 21.33
C ASN A 385 22.83 5.19 22.62
N LEU A 386 22.00 4.96 23.63
CA LEU A 386 22.42 4.23 24.85
C LEU A 386 22.85 2.79 24.50
N ILE A 387 22.10 2.09 23.66
CA ILE A 387 22.44 0.73 23.21
C ILE A 387 23.75 0.73 22.44
N ARG A 388 23.93 1.64 21.48
CA ARG A 388 25.17 1.77 20.68
C ARG A 388 26.40 2.04 21.59
N ASN A 389 26.29 2.98 22.51
CA ASN A 389 27.36 3.31 23.44
C ASN A 389 27.75 2.13 24.35
N ASN A 390 26.75 1.36 24.81
CA ASN A 390 26.98 0.17 25.60
C ASN A 390 27.64 -0.96 24.79
N ILE A 391 27.22 -1.16 23.53
CA ILE A 391 27.86 -2.13 22.63
C ILE A 391 29.31 -1.73 22.36
N ASP A 392 29.57 -0.47 22.02
CA ASP A 392 30.94 0.02 21.77
C ASP A 392 31.82 -0.11 23.02
N SER A 393 31.32 0.26 24.18
CA SER A 393 32.06 0.12 25.46
C SER A 393 32.33 -1.35 25.85
N PHE A 394 31.38 -2.25 25.60
CA PHE A 394 31.56 -3.69 25.84
C PHE A 394 32.59 -4.29 24.88
N VAL A 395 32.59 -3.90 23.63
CA VAL A 395 33.58 -4.33 22.62
C VAL A 395 34.97 -3.80 22.98
N GLU A 396 35.10 -2.54 23.42
CA GLU A 396 36.35 -1.96 23.82
C GLU A 396 36.90 -2.64 25.10
N LYS A 397 36.10 -2.82 26.15
CA LYS A 397 36.55 -3.47 27.40
C LYS A 397 36.97 -4.92 27.23
N LYS A 398 36.36 -5.68 26.33
CA LYS A 398 36.65 -7.12 26.16
C LYS A 398 37.89 -7.40 25.30
N TYR A 399 38.40 -6.44 24.56
CA TYR A 399 39.42 -6.66 23.52
C TYR A 399 40.65 -5.76 23.63
N ILE A 400 40.80 -4.96 24.70
CA ILE A 400 41.99 -4.19 24.96
C ILE A 400 42.87 -4.96 25.98
N ASN A 401 43.80 -5.76 25.46
CA ASN A 401 44.93 -6.29 26.23
C ASN A 401 46.24 -5.79 25.59
N PRO A 402 47.20 -5.25 26.37
CA PRO A 402 48.20 -4.30 25.89
C PRO A 402 49.38 -4.84 25.05
N ASP A 403 49.54 -6.13 24.84
CA ASP A 403 50.84 -6.72 24.43
C ASP A 403 50.96 -7.21 22.98
N PHE A 404 50.19 -6.70 22.05
CA PHE A 404 50.40 -7.08 20.64
C PHE A 404 50.45 -5.88 19.71
N SER A 405 51.18 -6.01 18.58
CA SER A 405 51.11 -5.11 17.41
C SER A 405 49.72 -5.18 16.75
N PHE A 406 48.83 -4.58 17.42
CA PHE A 406 47.40 -4.88 17.48
C PHE A 406 46.63 -4.34 16.30
N GLU A 407 47.06 -3.23 15.65
CA GLU A 407 46.29 -2.56 14.58
C GLU A 407 45.97 -3.43 13.36
N LYS A 408 46.93 -4.23 12.94
CA LYS A 408 46.74 -5.09 11.75
C LYS A 408 45.86 -6.31 12.04
N ARG A 409 46.03 -6.97 13.20
CA ARG A 409 45.18 -8.14 13.56
C ARG A 409 43.78 -7.74 13.96
N GLU A 410 43.59 -6.62 14.62
CA GLU A 410 42.30 -6.10 15.01
C GLU A 410 41.50 -5.62 13.80
N LYS A 411 42.15 -4.95 12.86
CA LYS A 411 41.53 -4.56 11.57
C LYS A 411 41.00 -5.79 10.82
N TYR A 412 41.82 -6.84 10.68
CA TYR A 412 41.43 -8.08 10.03
C TYR A 412 40.33 -8.85 10.76
N ARG A 413 40.35 -8.87 12.09
CA ARG A 413 39.38 -9.58 12.92
C ARG A 413 38.02 -8.84 12.94
N LYS A 414 38.01 -7.53 13.05
CA LYS A 414 36.81 -6.69 12.95
C LYS A 414 36.19 -6.80 11.57
N GLU A 415 36.96 -6.72 10.51
CA GLU A 415 36.47 -6.89 9.15
C GLU A 415 35.92 -8.31 8.92
N ARG A 416 36.59 -9.34 9.42
CA ARG A 416 36.13 -10.72 9.30
C ARG A 416 34.86 -10.99 10.07
N THR A 417 34.73 -10.51 11.31
CA THR A 417 33.51 -10.66 12.12
C THR A 417 32.35 -9.91 11.50
N VAL A 418 32.55 -8.67 11.06
CA VAL A 418 31.54 -7.89 10.36
C VAL A 418 31.15 -8.56 9.05
N THR A 419 32.09 -9.05 8.27
CA THR A 419 31.83 -9.75 7.00
C THR A 419 31.06 -11.05 7.24
N ILE A 420 31.42 -11.84 8.27
CA ILE A 420 30.71 -13.08 8.62
C ILE A 420 29.28 -12.78 9.11
N THR A 421 29.11 -11.79 9.96
CA THR A 421 27.77 -11.37 10.43
C THR A 421 26.90 -10.91 9.26
N PHE A 422 27.50 -10.25 8.29
CA PHE A 422 26.81 -9.80 7.09
C PHE A 422 26.45 -10.94 6.12
N ILE A 423 27.37 -11.85 5.91
CA ILE A 423 27.12 -13.06 5.11
C ILE A 423 26.04 -13.88 5.80
N ALA A 424 26.11 -14.06 7.11
CA ALA A 424 25.09 -14.77 7.88
C ALA A 424 23.72 -14.07 7.78
N PHE A 425 23.68 -12.74 7.90
CA PHE A 425 22.45 -11.97 7.72
C PHE A 425 21.89 -12.11 6.29
N TYR A 426 22.74 -11.98 5.28
CA TYR A 426 22.34 -12.15 3.86
C TYR A 426 21.85 -13.57 3.58
N VAL A 427 22.54 -14.59 4.11
CA VAL A 427 22.11 -15.99 4.00
C VAL A 427 20.78 -16.20 4.71
N LEU A 428 20.59 -15.66 5.91
CA LEU A 428 19.31 -15.71 6.64
C LEU A 428 18.18 -14.98 5.88
N MET A 429 18.47 -13.81 5.32
CA MET A 429 17.49 -13.08 4.48
C MET A 429 17.12 -13.87 3.23
N THR A 430 18.11 -14.49 2.58
CA THR A 430 17.87 -15.32 1.38
C THR A 430 17.10 -16.59 1.73
N ILE A 431 17.46 -17.26 2.83
CA ILE A 431 16.71 -18.43 3.34
C ILE A 431 15.28 -18.02 3.71
N GLY A 432 15.10 -16.89 4.41
CA GLY A 432 13.80 -16.35 4.75
C GLY A 432 12.96 -16.02 3.50
N LEU A 433 13.57 -15.41 2.48
CA LEU A 433 12.94 -15.16 1.20
C LEU A 433 12.48 -16.46 0.52
N ILE A 434 13.36 -17.45 0.45
CA ILE A 434 13.03 -18.76 -0.14
C ILE A 434 11.93 -19.45 0.67
N ALA A 435 12.03 -19.46 1.99
CA ALA A 435 11.01 -20.04 2.89
C ALA A 435 9.65 -19.36 2.69
N SER A 436 9.65 -18.03 2.58
CA SER A 436 8.46 -17.22 2.33
C SER A 436 7.84 -17.49 0.97
N LEU A 437 8.66 -17.61 -0.08
CA LEU A 437 8.18 -18.03 -1.41
C LEU A 437 7.61 -19.45 -1.40
N CYS A 438 8.27 -20.39 -0.71
CA CYS A 438 7.75 -21.75 -0.55
C CYS A 438 6.42 -21.76 0.22
N GLN A 439 6.31 -20.98 1.30
CA GLN A 439 5.07 -20.86 2.07
C GLN A 439 3.93 -20.30 1.21
N ASN A 440 4.18 -19.25 0.42
CA ASN A 440 3.20 -18.73 -0.53
C ASN A 440 2.77 -19.76 -1.58
N MET A 441 3.72 -20.52 -2.11
CA MET A 441 3.38 -21.61 -3.05
C MET A 441 2.51 -22.69 -2.38
N ILE A 442 2.78 -23.01 -1.12
CA ILE A 442 1.96 -23.96 -0.33
C ILE A 442 0.59 -23.37 -0.09
N LEU A 443 0.46 -22.12 0.31
CA LEU A 443 -0.82 -21.44 0.51
C LEU A 443 -1.65 -21.42 -0.77
N ILE A 444 -1.06 -21.03 -1.89
CA ILE A 444 -1.73 -21.03 -3.21
C ILE A 444 -2.14 -22.46 -3.60
N HIS A 445 -1.29 -23.46 -3.33
CA HIS A 445 -1.61 -24.86 -3.60
C HIS A 445 -2.80 -25.34 -2.76
N ASN A 446 -2.79 -25.06 -1.45
CA ASN A 446 -3.85 -25.43 -0.53
C ASN A 446 -5.17 -24.73 -0.88
N GLU A 447 -5.12 -23.45 -1.24
CA GLU A 447 -6.28 -22.69 -1.69
C GLU A 447 -6.88 -23.28 -2.97
N ASN A 448 -6.06 -23.56 -3.97
CA ASN A 448 -6.52 -24.23 -5.19
C ASN A 448 -7.13 -25.61 -4.89
N LYS A 449 -6.55 -26.37 -3.98
CA LYS A 449 -7.08 -27.68 -3.55
C LYS A 449 -8.43 -27.52 -2.86
N LEU A 450 -8.60 -26.51 -2.00
CA LEU A 450 -9.86 -26.20 -1.35
C LEU A 450 -10.95 -25.87 -2.38
N VAL A 451 -10.64 -24.98 -3.34
CA VAL A 451 -11.58 -24.62 -4.41
C VAL A 451 -12.01 -25.87 -5.20
N ILE A 452 -11.06 -26.72 -5.60
CA ILE A 452 -11.38 -27.97 -6.32
C ILE A 452 -12.26 -28.89 -5.48
N ASN A 453 -12.00 -29.03 -4.19
CA ASN A 453 -12.86 -29.82 -3.29
C ASN A 453 -14.28 -29.25 -3.23
N GLN A 454 -14.44 -27.94 -3.10
CA GLN A 454 -15.75 -27.29 -3.10
C GLN A 454 -16.47 -27.49 -4.44
N LEU A 455 -15.75 -27.38 -5.57
CA LEU A 455 -16.31 -27.65 -6.90
C LEU A 455 -16.81 -29.10 -7.05
N ASN A 456 -16.07 -30.07 -6.52
CA ASN A 456 -16.51 -31.47 -6.50
C ASN A 456 -17.77 -31.65 -5.66
N ILE A 457 -17.82 -31.05 -4.48
CA ILE A 457 -19.02 -31.05 -3.63
C ILE A 457 -20.21 -30.44 -4.36
N ILE A 458 -20.02 -29.27 -5.01
CA ILE A 458 -21.08 -28.61 -5.79
C ILE A 458 -21.57 -29.51 -6.94
N LYS A 459 -20.65 -30.16 -7.63
CA LYS A 459 -20.97 -31.09 -8.72
C LYS A 459 -21.84 -32.25 -8.26
N ASP A 460 -21.48 -32.85 -7.12
CA ASP A 460 -22.11 -34.08 -6.61
C ASP A 460 -23.36 -33.80 -5.75
N SER A 461 -23.58 -32.57 -5.28
CA SER A 461 -24.72 -32.19 -4.44
C SER A 461 -26.03 -32.09 -5.24
N ASP A 462 -27.15 -32.32 -4.59
CA ASP A 462 -28.47 -32.26 -5.19
C ASP A 462 -28.98 -30.85 -5.43
N LEU A 463 -29.98 -30.71 -6.29
CA LEU A 463 -30.66 -29.43 -6.53
C LEU A 463 -31.27 -28.92 -5.21
N TYR A 464 -31.15 -27.60 -4.97
CA TYR A 464 -31.60 -26.89 -3.77
C TYR A 464 -30.83 -27.21 -2.50
N SER A 465 -29.78 -28.02 -2.56
CA SER A 465 -28.89 -28.22 -1.40
C SER A 465 -28.00 -27.00 -1.16
N GLN A 466 -27.53 -26.89 0.08
CA GLN A 466 -26.60 -25.83 0.47
C GLN A 466 -25.16 -26.30 0.27
N VAL A 467 -24.34 -25.43 -0.36
CA VAL A 467 -22.92 -25.66 -0.63
C VAL A 467 -22.08 -24.42 -0.24
N GLN A 468 -20.77 -24.59 -0.14
CA GLN A 468 -19.84 -23.51 0.16
C GLN A 468 -19.04 -23.12 -1.09
N TYR A 469 -18.89 -21.80 -1.35
CA TYR A 469 -18.04 -21.29 -2.42
C TYR A 469 -17.68 -19.81 -2.21
N GLY A 470 -16.39 -19.48 -2.11
CA GLY A 470 -15.92 -18.12 -1.84
C GLY A 470 -15.88 -17.76 -0.36
N PHE A 471 -15.41 -16.56 -0.07
CA PHE A 471 -15.26 -16.04 1.29
C PHE A 471 -15.69 -14.57 1.39
N TYR A 472 -16.30 -14.22 2.52
CA TYR A 472 -16.70 -12.86 2.83
C TYR A 472 -16.76 -12.64 4.35
N ASP A 473 -16.37 -11.46 4.83
CA ASP A 473 -16.55 -11.07 6.24
C ASP A 473 -18.04 -10.78 6.52
N SER A 474 -18.83 -11.85 6.65
CA SER A 474 -20.28 -11.78 6.79
C SER A 474 -20.73 -11.39 8.20
N ASN A 475 -19.86 -11.55 9.20
CA ASN A 475 -20.12 -11.20 10.59
C ASN A 475 -19.56 -9.81 10.96
N ALA A 476 -18.78 -9.18 10.04
CA ALA A 476 -18.11 -7.91 10.22
C ALA A 476 -17.22 -7.87 11.48
N THR A 477 -16.54 -8.96 11.74
CA THR A 477 -15.44 -9.06 12.70
C THR A 477 -14.11 -8.96 11.96
N LEU A 478 -13.03 -8.68 12.67
CA LEU A 478 -11.70 -8.56 12.07
C LEU A 478 -10.92 -9.88 12.10
N ASP A 479 -11.57 -10.98 12.38
CA ASP A 479 -10.97 -12.30 12.59
C ASP A 479 -10.85 -13.14 11.32
N GLY A 480 -11.35 -12.66 10.19
CA GLY A 480 -11.21 -13.28 8.86
C GLY A 480 -12.53 -13.36 8.10
N ASN A 481 -12.44 -13.90 6.91
CA ASN A 481 -13.62 -14.10 6.06
C ASN A 481 -14.19 -15.49 6.29
N GLU A 482 -15.53 -15.58 6.45
CA GLU A 482 -16.23 -16.84 6.50
C GLU A 482 -16.50 -17.39 5.09
N GLU A 483 -16.64 -18.72 4.99
CA GLU A 483 -17.08 -19.37 3.77
C GLU A 483 -18.51 -18.97 3.41
N LEU A 484 -18.71 -18.53 2.17
CA LEU A 484 -20.03 -18.16 1.68
C LEU A 484 -20.87 -19.41 1.39
N SER A 485 -22.09 -19.40 1.90
CA SER A 485 -23.09 -20.46 1.68
C SER A 485 -24.00 -20.10 0.50
N TRP A 486 -24.24 -21.08 -0.35
CA TRP A 486 -25.06 -20.93 -1.56
C TRP A 486 -26.08 -22.07 -1.67
N TYR A 487 -27.18 -21.82 -2.36
CA TYR A 487 -28.12 -22.84 -2.80
C TYR A 487 -27.87 -23.18 -4.27
N ILE A 488 -27.91 -24.46 -4.62
CA ILE A 488 -27.86 -24.92 -6.00
C ILE A 488 -29.23 -24.68 -6.64
N ILE A 489 -29.31 -23.83 -7.66
CA ILE A 489 -30.57 -23.46 -8.29
C ILE A 489 -30.79 -24.20 -9.62
N LYS A 490 -29.71 -24.46 -10.38
CA LYS A 490 -29.76 -25.17 -11.66
C LYS A 490 -28.45 -25.92 -11.88
N LYS A 491 -28.54 -27.06 -12.52
CA LYS A 491 -27.36 -27.84 -12.94
C LYS A 491 -27.39 -28.03 -14.45
N GLU A 492 -26.26 -27.81 -15.07
CA GLU A 492 -25.97 -28.12 -16.46
C GLU A 492 -24.76 -29.06 -16.51
N ASP A 493 -24.40 -29.59 -17.67
CA ASP A 493 -23.37 -30.64 -17.76
C ASP A 493 -22.00 -30.19 -17.24
N ASP A 494 -21.63 -28.92 -17.44
CA ASP A 494 -20.32 -28.38 -17.11
C ASP A 494 -20.35 -27.21 -16.11
N LYS A 495 -21.53 -26.67 -15.79
CA LYS A 495 -21.70 -25.54 -14.88
C LYS A 495 -22.91 -25.67 -13.97
N VAL A 496 -22.87 -25.02 -12.82
CA VAL A 496 -23.94 -25.01 -11.82
C VAL A 496 -24.26 -23.57 -11.44
N LEU A 497 -25.56 -23.23 -11.41
CA LEU A 497 -26.05 -21.94 -10.95
C LEU A 497 -26.23 -21.96 -9.44
N LEU A 498 -25.60 -21.04 -8.76
CA LEU A 498 -25.67 -20.85 -7.32
C LEU A 498 -26.35 -19.53 -6.98
N LEU A 499 -27.24 -19.54 -5.98
CA LEU A 499 -27.83 -18.34 -5.38
C LEU A 499 -27.32 -18.17 -3.95
N LEU A 500 -26.80 -17.01 -3.60
CA LEU A 500 -26.30 -16.76 -2.26
C LEU A 500 -27.39 -16.99 -1.21
N LYS A 501 -27.04 -17.66 -0.10
CA LYS A 501 -28.01 -18.00 0.95
C LYS A 501 -28.48 -16.77 1.70
N ASP A 502 -27.56 -16.01 2.27
CA ASP A 502 -27.83 -14.83 3.08
C ASP A 502 -27.56 -13.55 2.28
N SER A 503 -28.46 -12.60 2.36
CA SER A 503 -28.39 -11.36 1.57
C SER A 503 -27.30 -10.44 2.10
N LEU A 504 -26.61 -9.78 1.18
CA LEU A 504 -25.57 -8.78 1.43
C LEU A 504 -26.21 -7.44 1.81
N TRP A 505 -25.38 -6.40 1.80
CA TRP A 505 -25.80 -5.05 2.17
C TRP A 505 -26.97 -4.50 1.32
N PRO A 506 -27.79 -3.63 1.90
CA PRO A 506 -28.87 -2.99 1.19
C PRO A 506 -28.38 -1.81 0.34
N MET A 507 -29.01 -1.59 -0.81
CA MET A 507 -28.79 -0.41 -1.64
C MET A 507 -29.97 -0.08 -2.54
N ALA A 508 -29.99 1.11 -3.10
CA ALA A 508 -30.92 1.46 -4.16
C ALA A 508 -30.60 0.68 -5.45
N TYR A 509 -31.62 0.27 -6.19
CA TYR A 509 -31.44 -0.31 -7.53
C TYR A 509 -30.78 0.70 -8.47
N GLN A 510 -31.24 1.95 -8.38
CA GLN A 510 -30.68 3.15 -8.98
C GLN A 510 -30.80 4.31 -8.01
N LYS A 511 -29.76 5.12 -7.83
CA LYS A 511 -29.77 6.27 -6.89
C LYS A 511 -30.82 7.31 -7.27
N GLU A 512 -30.90 7.61 -8.55
CA GLU A 512 -31.84 8.58 -9.09
C GLU A 512 -33.18 7.90 -9.38
N HIS A 513 -34.27 8.59 -9.10
CA HIS A 513 -35.64 8.12 -9.43
C HIS A 513 -35.92 8.31 -10.91
N THR A 514 -35.28 7.49 -11.75
CA THR A 514 -35.34 7.52 -13.22
C THR A 514 -35.63 6.13 -13.77
N TYR A 515 -36.05 6.06 -15.04
CA TYR A 515 -36.19 4.79 -15.74
C TYR A 515 -34.81 4.21 -16.00
N VAL A 516 -34.58 2.99 -15.56
CA VAL A 516 -33.28 2.29 -15.69
C VAL A 516 -33.51 0.82 -15.99
N SER A 517 -32.72 0.24 -16.89
CA SER A 517 -32.60 -1.21 -17.09
C SER A 517 -31.56 -1.79 -16.12
N TYR A 518 -31.53 -3.12 -15.98
CA TYR A 518 -30.46 -3.76 -15.21
C TYR A 518 -29.07 -3.39 -15.74
N ASP A 519 -28.92 -3.34 -17.07
CA ASP A 519 -27.63 -3.05 -17.71
C ASP A 519 -27.03 -1.69 -17.34
N ASP A 520 -27.87 -0.71 -17.06
CA ASP A 520 -27.46 0.65 -16.72
C ASP A 520 -27.60 0.96 -15.22
N SER A 521 -27.92 -0.04 -14.39
CA SER A 521 -28.26 0.16 -12.98
C SER A 521 -27.04 0.21 -12.07
N ASP A 522 -27.16 1.01 -10.97
CA ASP A 522 -26.14 1.06 -9.91
C ASP A 522 -25.91 -0.31 -9.25
N VAL A 523 -26.94 -1.17 -9.14
CA VAL A 523 -26.77 -2.52 -8.56
C VAL A 523 -25.90 -3.41 -9.43
N ARG A 524 -26.04 -3.36 -10.75
CA ARG A 524 -25.17 -4.11 -11.66
C ARG A 524 -23.72 -3.62 -11.57
N ASP A 525 -23.53 -2.29 -11.64
CA ASP A 525 -22.19 -1.70 -11.59
C ASP A 525 -21.41 -2.15 -10.33
N ILE A 526 -22.07 -2.17 -9.18
CA ILE A 526 -21.48 -2.66 -7.94
C ILE A 526 -21.17 -4.17 -8.01
N LEU A 527 -22.08 -5.00 -8.50
CA LEU A 527 -21.86 -6.44 -8.55
C LEU A 527 -20.70 -6.84 -9.47
N ILE A 528 -20.54 -6.17 -10.62
CA ILE A 528 -19.46 -6.48 -11.57
C ILE A 528 -18.09 -5.89 -11.13
N ASN A 529 -18.08 -4.75 -10.46
CA ASN A 529 -16.85 -4.06 -10.08
C ASN A 529 -16.38 -4.39 -8.66
N GLU A 530 -17.28 -4.43 -7.68
CA GLU A 530 -16.95 -4.66 -6.27
C GLU A 530 -17.32 -6.09 -5.83
N GLY A 531 -18.54 -6.55 -6.07
CA GLY A 531 -19.01 -7.85 -5.60
C GLY A 531 -18.19 -9.03 -6.08
N CYS A 532 -17.70 -9.01 -7.33
CA CYS A 532 -16.86 -10.10 -7.85
C CYS A 532 -15.49 -10.16 -7.17
N TYR A 533 -14.94 -9.02 -6.74
CA TYR A 533 -13.62 -8.96 -6.11
C TYR A 533 -13.68 -9.17 -4.60
N GLU A 534 -14.76 -8.75 -3.94
CA GLU A 534 -14.91 -8.94 -2.50
C GLU A 534 -15.29 -10.37 -2.12
N LEU A 535 -16.16 -11.01 -2.91
CA LEU A 535 -16.65 -12.36 -2.63
C LEU A 535 -15.71 -13.48 -3.11
N PHE A 536 -14.86 -13.19 -4.08
CA PHE A 536 -14.02 -14.20 -4.72
C PHE A 536 -12.60 -13.72 -4.95
N ASN A 537 -11.64 -14.44 -4.41
CA ASN A 537 -10.26 -14.28 -4.80
C ASN A 537 -9.97 -14.94 -6.17
N LYS A 538 -8.72 -14.85 -6.63
CA LYS A 538 -8.32 -15.34 -7.94
C LYS A 538 -8.57 -16.84 -8.15
N ALA A 539 -8.37 -17.66 -7.11
CA ALA A 539 -8.54 -19.10 -7.22
C ALA A 539 -10.01 -19.45 -7.51
N TYR A 540 -10.94 -18.76 -6.88
CA TYR A 540 -12.39 -18.90 -7.09
C TYR A 540 -12.84 -18.27 -8.41
N ARG A 541 -12.41 -17.04 -8.71
CA ARG A 541 -12.80 -16.33 -9.95
C ARG A 541 -12.47 -17.07 -11.24
N LYS A 542 -11.47 -17.95 -11.21
CA LYS A 542 -11.08 -18.78 -12.34
C LYS A 542 -12.21 -19.67 -12.85
N TYR A 543 -13.10 -20.10 -11.97
CA TYR A 543 -14.19 -21.03 -12.26
C TYR A 543 -15.55 -20.34 -12.40
N LEU A 544 -15.62 -19.01 -12.23
CA LEU A 544 -16.83 -18.26 -12.50
C LEU A 544 -17.04 -18.12 -14.02
N VAL A 545 -18.23 -18.52 -14.47
CA VAL A 545 -18.68 -18.39 -15.87
C VAL A 545 -19.63 -17.20 -15.99
N ALA A 546 -19.52 -16.45 -17.05
CA ALA A 546 -20.46 -15.37 -17.33
C ALA A 546 -21.85 -15.93 -17.63
N ASP A 547 -22.88 -15.29 -17.10
CA ASP A 547 -24.26 -15.59 -17.42
C ASP A 547 -24.54 -15.27 -18.89
N GLU A 548 -25.31 -16.12 -19.56
CA GLU A 548 -25.54 -15.97 -21.02
C GLU A 548 -26.42 -14.77 -21.37
N VAL A 549 -27.25 -14.33 -20.43
CA VAL A 549 -28.18 -13.21 -20.64
C VAL A 549 -27.51 -11.87 -20.32
N THR A 550 -26.88 -11.77 -19.13
CA THR A 550 -26.28 -10.51 -18.65
C THR A 550 -24.83 -10.33 -19.09
N GLY A 551 -24.13 -11.41 -19.45
CA GLY A 551 -22.68 -11.39 -19.68
C GLY A 551 -21.83 -11.25 -18.41
N ASP A 552 -22.44 -11.19 -17.23
CA ASP A 552 -21.80 -10.93 -15.95
C ASP A 552 -21.47 -12.22 -15.20
N LYS A 553 -20.40 -12.21 -14.39
CA LYS A 553 -20.00 -13.35 -13.55
C LYS A 553 -20.73 -13.38 -12.22
N VAL A 554 -21.14 -12.22 -11.73
CA VAL A 554 -21.96 -12.04 -10.52
C VAL A 554 -23.14 -11.17 -10.91
N PHE A 555 -24.34 -11.66 -10.74
CA PHE A 555 -25.55 -11.00 -11.25
C PHE A 555 -26.75 -11.24 -10.33
N LEU A 556 -27.86 -10.54 -10.56
CA LEU A 556 -29.14 -10.80 -9.91
C LEU A 556 -30.00 -11.72 -10.78
N LEU A 557 -30.78 -12.60 -10.16
CA LEU A 557 -31.82 -13.35 -10.89
C LEU A 557 -32.93 -12.42 -11.39
N SER A 558 -33.50 -12.74 -12.55
CA SER A 558 -34.74 -12.11 -13.04
C SER A 558 -35.98 -12.76 -12.46
N VAL A 559 -37.12 -12.12 -12.67
CA VAL A 559 -38.44 -12.72 -12.39
C VAL A 559 -38.62 -14.03 -13.14
N ASP A 560 -38.21 -14.05 -14.41
CA ASP A 560 -38.30 -15.22 -15.27
C ASP A 560 -37.38 -16.35 -14.81
N ASP A 561 -36.16 -16.04 -14.31
CA ASP A 561 -35.28 -17.03 -13.72
C ASP A 561 -35.93 -17.74 -12.52
N VAL A 562 -36.55 -16.96 -11.62
CA VAL A 562 -37.23 -17.50 -10.45
C VAL A 562 -38.39 -18.43 -10.85
N LYS A 563 -39.17 -18.06 -11.87
CA LYS A 563 -40.29 -18.86 -12.38
C LYS A 563 -39.81 -20.10 -13.13
N ASN A 564 -38.87 -19.93 -14.06
CA ASN A 564 -38.40 -21.01 -14.94
C ASN A 564 -37.63 -22.08 -14.16
N TYR A 565 -36.87 -21.69 -13.13
CA TYR A 565 -36.17 -22.66 -12.28
C TYR A 565 -37.01 -23.20 -11.13
N SER A 566 -38.30 -22.78 -11.02
CA SER A 566 -39.25 -23.24 -10.01
C SER A 566 -38.66 -23.18 -8.58
N ILE A 567 -37.98 -22.11 -8.25
CA ILE A 567 -37.24 -21.99 -6.98
C ILE A 567 -38.24 -21.99 -5.81
N PRO A 568 -38.09 -22.90 -4.82
CA PRO A 568 -38.97 -22.98 -3.66
C PRO A 568 -38.98 -21.69 -2.83
N ALA A 569 -40.13 -21.35 -2.25
CA ALA A 569 -40.28 -20.13 -1.47
C ALA A 569 -39.37 -20.04 -0.24
N ASP A 570 -39.07 -21.15 0.39
CA ASP A 570 -38.14 -21.26 1.52
C ASP A 570 -36.70 -20.96 1.12
N ILE A 571 -36.31 -21.31 -0.12
CA ILE A 571 -34.99 -20.91 -0.68
C ILE A 571 -34.98 -19.43 -1.10
N LEU A 572 -36.11 -18.91 -1.56
CA LEU A 572 -36.23 -17.50 -1.89
C LEU A 572 -36.22 -16.60 -0.66
N MET A 573 -36.64 -17.08 0.51
CA MET A 573 -36.45 -16.37 1.78
C MET A 573 -34.95 -16.19 2.10
N SER A 574 -34.55 -15.02 2.55
CA SER A 574 -33.15 -14.74 2.87
C SER A 574 -33.01 -13.88 4.12
N LYS A 575 -32.08 -14.23 4.98
CA LYS A 575 -31.68 -13.40 6.12
C LYS A 575 -30.57 -12.44 5.68
N PRO A 576 -30.53 -11.24 6.26
CA PRO A 576 -29.38 -10.37 6.06
C PRO A 576 -28.17 -10.92 6.83
N THR A 577 -26.96 -10.81 6.25
CA THR A 577 -25.71 -11.07 6.97
C THR A 577 -25.57 -10.15 8.20
N GLU A 578 -24.76 -10.53 9.18
CA GLU A 578 -24.53 -9.66 10.36
C GLU A 578 -23.93 -8.31 9.97
N ASP A 579 -23.11 -8.33 8.97
CA ASP A 579 -22.60 -7.10 8.38
C ASP A 579 -23.72 -6.26 7.75
N ALA A 580 -24.58 -6.85 6.96
CA ALA A 580 -25.74 -6.14 6.38
C ALA A 580 -26.66 -5.51 7.42
N LYS A 581 -26.80 -6.12 8.62
CA LYS A 581 -27.61 -5.57 9.73
C LYS A 581 -27.06 -4.28 10.31
N LYS A 582 -25.79 -3.98 10.11
CA LYS A 582 -25.16 -2.72 10.55
C LYS A 582 -25.57 -1.51 9.71
N TYR A 583 -26.17 -1.75 8.53
CA TYR A 583 -26.66 -0.68 7.67
C TYR A 583 -27.97 -0.10 8.18
N THR A 584 -27.97 1.20 8.40
CA THR A 584 -29.17 1.95 8.83
C THR A 584 -30.24 1.88 7.72
N GLY A 585 -31.44 1.40 8.07
CA GLY A 585 -32.57 1.40 7.14
C GLY A 585 -32.77 0.13 6.33
N ILE A 586 -31.93 -0.90 6.50
CA ILE A 586 -32.23 -2.21 5.90
C ILE A 586 -33.62 -2.71 6.35
N TYR A 587 -34.40 -3.19 5.41
CA TYR A 587 -35.69 -3.83 5.73
C TYR A 587 -35.46 -5.22 6.33
N ILE A 588 -35.90 -5.44 7.55
CA ILE A 588 -35.91 -6.76 8.21
C ILE A 588 -37.31 -6.98 8.76
N ASP A 589 -37.93 -8.08 8.37
CA ASP A 589 -39.25 -8.45 8.84
C ASP A 589 -39.21 -8.84 10.34
N ASN A 590 -40.15 -8.32 11.11
CA ASN A 590 -40.17 -8.51 12.56
C ASN A 590 -40.51 -9.95 12.99
N HIS A 591 -41.24 -10.70 12.16
CA HIS A 591 -41.69 -12.07 12.48
C HIS A 591 -40.67 -13.13 12.08
N ASN A 592 -40.25 -13.16 10.81
CA ASN A 592 -39.36 -14.19 10.28
C ASN A 592 -37.88 -13.79 10.22
N LYS A 593 -37.55 -12.51 10.52
CA LYS A 593 -36.18 -11.95 10.48
C LYS A 593 -35.52 -12.00 9.10
N ASN A 594 -36.30 -12.21 8.05
CA ASN A 594 -35.80 -12.18 6.68
C ASN A 594 -35.80 -10.74 6.14
N THR A 595 -35.04 -10.52 5.08
CA THR A 595 -35.02 -9.27 4.33
C THR A 595 -35.65 -9.47 2.95
N ALA A 596 -36.04 -8.36 2.32
CA ALA A 596 -36.37 -8.36 0.89
C ALA A 596 -35.16 -7.98 0.07
N TRP A 597 -35.07 -8.50 -1.16
CA TRP A 597 -33.92 -8.33 -2.03
C TRP A 597 -34.32 -8.10 -3.48
N TRP A 598 -33.46 -7.38 -4.24
CA TRP A 598 -33.68 -6.99 -5.63
C TRP A 598 -33.58 -8.18 -6.58
N LEU A 599 -34.46 -8.19 -7.57
CA LEU A 599 -34.33 -8.96 -8.81
C LEU A 599 -33.88 -8.02 -9.93
N ARG A 600 -33.26 -8.55 -11.00
CA ARG A 600 -32.98 -7.76 -12.18
C ARG A 600 -34.24 -7.57 -13.03
N ASP A 601 -34.37 -6.39 -13.59
CA ASP A 601 -35.40 -6.05 -14.60
C ASP A 601 -34.67 -5.68 -15.89
N ASP A 602 -34.88 -6.49 -16.96
CA ASP A 602 -34.15 -6.37 -18.23
C ASP A 602 -34.63 -5.16 -19.07
N ASN A 603 -35.87 -4.71 -18.85
CA ASN A 603 -36.39 -3.50 -19.45
C ASN A 603 -36.24 -2.31 -18.53
N ALA A 604 -36.17 -1.10 -19.08
CA ALA A 604 -36.12 0.11 -18.30
C ALA A 604 -37.40 0.30 -17.47
N VAL A 605 -37.21 0.39 -16.14
CA VAL A 605 -38.28 0.51 -15.14
C VAL A 605 -38.01 1.64 -14.15
N ILE A 606 -39.06 2.24 -13.59
CA ILE A 606 -38.98 3.20 -12.49
C ILE A 606 -39.29 2.51 -11.14
N ASN A 607 -39.96 1.36 -11.22
CA ASN A 607 -40.20 0.46 -10.09
C ASN A 607 -39.64 -0.91 -10.44
N ALA A 608 -38.62 -1.33 -9.70
CA ALA A 608 -37.96 -2.60 -9.88
C ALA A 608 -38.64 -3.75 -9.09
N SER A 609 -38.38 -4.97 -9.49
CA SER A 609 -38.91 -6.20 -8.91
C SER A 609 -38.10 -6.64 -7.70
N ILE A 610 -38.77 -7.21 -6.71
CA ILE A 610 -38.16 -7.77 -5.51
C ILE A 610 -38.69 -9.16 -5.19
N VAL A 611 -37.91 -9.90 -4.39
CA VAL A 611 -38.47 -10.99 -3.56
C VAL A 611 -38.65 -10.44 -2.15
N ASN A 612 -39.87 -10.57 -1.60
CA ASN A 612 -40.17 -10.09 -0.26
C ASN A 612 -39.69 -11.05 0.84
N SER A 613 -39.81 -10.66 2.11
CA SER A 613 -39.36 -11.45 3.28
C SER A 613 -40.02 -12.83 3.41
N ASN A 614 -41.10 -13.09 2.72
CA ASN A 614 -41.82 -14.37 2.68
C ASN A 614 -41.46 -15.23 1.46
N GLY A 615 -40.46 -14.84 0.67
CA GLY A 615 -40.04 -15.55 -0.51
C GLY A 615 -40.98 -15.40 -1.71
N ILE A 616 -41.85 -14.36 -1.72
CA ILE A 616 -42.80 -14.10 -2.81
C ILE A 616 -42.25 -13.01 -3.73
N VAL A 617 -42.26 -13.29 -5.05
CA VAL A 617 -41.88 -12.31 -6.06
C VAL A 617 -42.95 -11.23 -6.15
N SER A 618 -42.51 -9.98 -6.15
CA SER A 618 -43.34 -8.79 -6.33
C SER A 618 -42.77 -7.97 -7.50
N GLU A 619 -43.41 -8.14 -8.67
CA GLU A 619 -42.96 -7.53 -9.90
C GLU A 619 -43.22 -6.01 -9.91
N HIS A 620 -42.22 -5.24 -10.34
CA HIS A 620 -42.28 -3.76 -10.50
C HIS A 620 -42.93 -3.03 -9.33
N SER A 621 -42.68 -3.53 -8.11
CA SER A 621 -43.43 -3.11 -6.91
C SER A 621 -42.73 -2.02 -6.09
N GLN A 622 -41.42 -1.79 -6.33
CA GLN A 622 -40.62 -0.91 -5.49
C GLN A 622 -39.87 0.11 -6.33
N GLU A 623 -39.97 1.38 -5.93
CA GLU A 623 -39.24 2.47 -6.58
C GLU A 623 -37.72 2.16 -6.60
N VAL A 624 -37.06 2.41 -7.73
CA VAL A 624 -35.64 2.08 -7.96
C VAL A 624 -34.69 2.75 -6.97
N ASN A 625 -35.06 3.91 -6.43
CA ASN A 625 -34.25 4.67 -5.47
C ASN A 625 -34.41 4.26 -4.00
N ARG A 626 -35.15 3.19 -3.72
CA ARG A 626 -35.30 2.66 -2.35
C ARG A 626 -34.05 1.89 -1.92
N SER A 627 -33.28 2.43 -0.98
CA SER A 627 -32.01 1.86 -0.51
C SER A 627 -32.15 0.80 0.60
N ARG A 628 -33.35 0.33 0.91
CA ARG A 628 -33.60 -0.61 2.02
C ARG A 628 -33.59 -2.09 1.63
N PHE A 629 -33.55 -2.40 0.36
CA PHE A 629 -33.56 -3.76 -0.14
C PHE A 629 -32.15 -4.28 -0.36
N ALA A 630 -31.93 -5.56 -0.03
CA ALA A 630 -30.61 -6.17 -0.01
C ALA A 630 -30.20 -6.67 -1.40
N LEU A 631 -28.91 -6.89 -1.58
CA LEU A 631 -28.34 -7.61 -2.71
C LEU A 631 -28.28 -9.10 -2.40
N ARG A 632 -28.70 -9.93 -3.34
CA ARG A 632 -28.60 -11.38 -3.24
C ARG A 632 -28.09 -11.93 -4.57
N PRO A 633 -26.78 -11.98 -4.79
CA PRO A 633 -26.20 -12.34 -6.07
C PRO A 633 -26.37 -13.85 -6.39
N ALA A 634 -26.37 -14.12 -7.69
CA ALA A 634 -26.22 -15.43 -8.28
C ALA A 634 -24.93 -15.51 -9.09
N ILE A 635 -24.38 -16.72 -9.23
CA ILE A 635 -23.17 -17.02 -9.99
C ILE A 635 -23.28 -18.33 -10.74
N TRP A 636 -22.68 -18.42 -11.93
CA TRP A 636 -22.42 -19.67 -12.60
C TRP A 636 -21.01 -20.16 -12.27
N VAL A 637 -20.87 -21.39 -11.81
CA VAL A 637 -19.58 -22.00 -11.46
C VAL A 637 -19.32 -23.20 -12.36
N LYS A 638 -18.14 -23.24 -13.00
CA LYS A 638 -17.71 -24.36 -13.83
C LYS A 638 -17.29 -25.52 -12.94
N VAL A 639 -17.87 -26.72 -13.16
CA VAL A 639 -17.62 -27.94 -12.35
C VAL A 639 -16.92 -29.06 -13.14
N GLN A 640 -16.51 -28.78 -14.38
CA GLN A 640 -15.61 -29.62 -15.17
C GLN A 640 -14.31 -28.82 -15.41
N TYR A 641 -13.15 -29.42 -15.10
CA TYR A 641 -11.83 -28.79 -15.19
C TYR A 641 -10.79 -29.75 -15.75
#